data_b71c09063e3a9dc648593090f0154df5
#
_entry.id   b71c09063e3a9dc648593090f0154df5
#
_cell.length_a   1.000
_cell.length_b   1.000
_cell.length_c   1.000
_cell.angle_alpha   90.00
_cell.angle_beta   90.00
_cell.angle_gamma   90.00
#
_symmetry.space_group_name_H-M   'P 1'
#
loop_
_entity.id
_entity.type
_entity.pdbx_description
1 polymer ?
#
loop_
_entity_poly.entity_id
_entity_poly.type
_entity_poly.pdbx_seq_one_letter_code
_entity_poly.pdbx_strand_id
1 'polypeptide(L)'
;MEMKRKFPRLAALAVALALAVSMVLPAAAADAAPVETAAQEAMTYAATYGQAVSIQYALWQDGEITAAGGSGVYSKTENRALTEDILYGVGSVSKIYTTVAVMQLAEKGKVNLDAPVTRYLKDFKMADPRYEDITVRMLLNHSSGIMGTGLSGAVLFDDTDPSATDGLLEALATQRLAAAPGEYSVYCNDGFTLAELVVEAVSGMDFMDYVRSNILSPAGLSSTFAPGDDFDTSRLAKTYTGSDTRALPQDCLTAVGAGGMYATASDLASFGGALTGTQLLKTSSLEAMAYPEYSRGVWPDDTLDSLAYGLGWDNMALYPFCQSGITALAKGGDTLRYHAALVVLPEYDMAAAVVSSGGVSTYNQMAAGKILIAALAEEGVTVDESIPALPEAVSAAMPQEMKDYAGYYASTTVQYKVEISDDGTLTLHCTTYPVSVPDQTFTYCSDGTFRDAAGSAALSFVEEDNGETYLHQKAVSPLPGLGGLPTSNYAAVKLADNAVTPELQSVWDDLLTMSLLPMDEKYDSQIYLALGEAVGEVPDSIPGYMGAARITDETAALFAARVPGTGGRDGMDYHLEDRNGITWVSVGQSAYKDLAGAPELFTGSGWAYTTVQSDGYARWYQVGAAAGKTMTVQVPQDAGFWVYNADGTVAASSVLWGDTAVTLPEGGLVVFAGDPGARFHLRFAA
;
A
#
# COMPACT_ATOMS: atom_id res chain seq x y z
N MET A 1 -12.21 -37.81 -6.94
CA MET A 1 -11.52 -37.00 -5.90
C MET A 1 -11.06 -35.76 -6.64
N GLU A 2 -11.96 -34.76 -6.77
CA GLU A 2 -11.68 -33.50 -7.46
C GLU A 2 -10.72 -32.67 -6.63
N MET A 3 -9.49 -32.50 -7.12
CA MET A 3 -8.59 -31.46 -6.60
C MET A 3 -9.16 -30.11 -7.03
N LYS A 4 -9.81 -29.38 -6.11
CA LYS A 4 -10.21 -28.00 -6.34
C LYS A 4 -8.93 -27.18 -6.56
N ARG A 5 -8.74 -26.68 -7.79
CA ARG A 5 -7.63 -25.82 -8.18
C ARG A 5 -7.77 -24.47 -7.42
N LYS A 6 -6.79 -24.15 -6.62
CA LYS A 6 -6.72 -22.85 -5.91
C LYS A 6 -5.80 -21.94 -6.71
N PHE A 7 -6.35 -21.06 -7.54
CA PHE A 7 -5.62 -19.91 -8.09
C PHE A 7 -5.86 -18.67 -7.23
N PRO A 8 -4.88 -17.75 -7.17
CA PRO A 8 -4.98 -16.59 -6.31
C PRO A 8 -6.16 -15.70 -6.70
N ARG A 9 -6.80 -15.18 -5.68
CA ARG A 9 -7.85 -14.17 -5.76
C ARG A 9 -7.20 -12.82 -5.55
N LEU A 10 -7.78 -11.80 -6.14
CA LEU A 10 -7.44 -10.42 -5.83
C LEU A 10 -7.62 -10.18 -4.32
N ALA A 11 -6.55 -10.41 -3.58
CA ALA A 11 -6.41 -9.86 -2.25
C ALA A 11 -5.63 -8.55 -2.43
N ALA A 12 -6.23 -7.44 -2.07
CA ALA A 12 -5.49 -6.22 -1.79
C ALA A 12 -4.28 -6.61 -0.92
N LEU A 13 -3.10 -6.08 -1.23
CA LEU A 13 -1.88 -6.32 -0.47
C LEU A 13 -2.10 -5.80 0.96
N ALA A 14 -2.72 -6.63 1.81
CA ALA A 14 -2.87 -6.36 3.22
C ALA A 14 -1.56 -6.73 3.90
N VAL A 15 -0.87 -5.75 4.44
CA VAL A 15 0.22 -5.98 5.40
C VAL A 15 -0.40 -6.65 6.63
N ALA A 16 -0.31 -7.99 6.69
CA ALA A 16 -0.75 -8.76 7.82
C ALA A 16 0.24 -8.57 8.98
N LEU A 17 -0.17 -7.86 10.01
CA LEU A 17 0.53 -7.88 11.30
C LEU A 17 0.28 -9.24 11.95
N ALA A 18 1.25 -10.15 11.85
CA ALA A 18 1.20 -11.43 12.53
C ALA A 18 1.36 -11.24 14.05
N LEU A 19 0.38 -11.67 14.82
CA LEU A 19 0.46 -11.76 16.28
C LEU A 19 1.53 -12.81 16.66
N ALA A 20 2.73 -12.36 17.07
CA ALA A 20 3.77 -13.19 17.62
C ALA A 20 3.69 -13.20 19.14
N VAL A 21 3.80 -14.40 19.71
CA VAL A 21 3.81 -14.69 21.15
C VAL A 21 4.95 -13.94 21.85
N SER A 22 4.63 -13.28 22.93
CA SER A 22 5.50 -12.46 23.77
C SER A 22 6.63 -13.24 24.44
N MET A 23 7.88 -12.80 24.23
CA MET A 23 8.95 -12.96 25.22
C MET A 23 9.36 -11.56 25.70
N VAL A 24 9.05 -11.27 26.93
CA VAL A 24 9.48 -10.05 27.64
C VAL A 24 10.95 -10.22 28.02
N LEU A 25 11.82 -9.40 27.44
CA LEU A 25 13.16 -9.17 27.95
C LEU A 25 13.17 -7.82 28.68
N PRO A 26 13.75 -7.72 29.88
CA PRO A 26 13.81 -6.46 30.62
C PRO A 26 14.75 -5.48 29.91
N ALA A 27 14.28 -4.24 29.69
CA ALA A 27 15.13 -3.15 29.27
C ALA A 27 16.11 -2.79 30.41
N ALA A 28 17.38 -3.05 30.22
CA ALA A 28 18.44 -2.46 31.02
C ALA A 28 18.73 -1.07 30.39
N ALA A 29 18.80 -0.03 31.24
CA ALA A 29 19.35 1.24 30.82
C ALA A 29 20.83 1.01 30.45
N ALA A 30 21.10 0.96 29.15
CA ALA A 30 22.46 0.93 28.63
C ALA A 30 22.93 2.38 28.42
N ASP A 31 24.22 2.66 28.62
CA ASP A 31 24.84 3.90 28.11
C ASP A 31 24.51 4.00 26.62
N ALA A 32 24.16 5.22 26.16
CA ALA A 32 23.77 5.46 24.77
C ALA A 32 24.83 4.89 23.81
N ALA A 33 24.40 4.03 22.92
CA ALA A 33 25.31 3.47 21.90
C ALA A 33 25.61 4.58 20.88
N PRO A 34 26.84 4.66 20.34
CA PRO A 34 27.13 5.56 19.22
C PRO A 34 26.14 5.33 18.06
N VAL A 35 25.81 6.42 17.35
CA VAL A 35 24.84 6.40 16.23
C VAL A 35 25.09 5.23 15.27
N GLU A 36 26.35 5.00 14.85
CA GLU A 36 26.70 3.94 13.92
C GLU A 36 26.40 2.53 14.48
N THR A 37 26.56 2.33 15.81
CA THR A 37 26.24 1.05 16.45
C THR A 37 24.73 0.83 16.47
N ALA A 38 23.97 1.86 16.90
CA ALA A 38 22.50 1.79 16.92
C ALA A 38 21.94 1.59 15.51
N ALA A 39 22.51 2.26 14.50
CA ALA A 39 22.14 2.12 13.11
C ALA A 39 22.41 0.68 12.60
N GLN A 40 23.61 0.14 12.87
CA GLN A 40 23.95 -1.23 12.43
C GLN A 40 23.05 -2.29 13.07
N GLU A 41 22.73 -2.13 14.35
CA GLU A 41 21.78 -3.01 15.04
C GLU A 41 20.38 -2.90 14.43
N ALA A 42 19.86 -1.69 14.25
CA ALA A 42 18.55 -1.45 13.66
C ALA A 42 18.46 -2.01 12.22
N MET A 43 19.51 -1.80 11.38
CA MET A 43 19.59 -2.37 10.04
C MET A 43 19.60 -3.91 10.07
N THR A 44 20.32 -4.50 11.01
CA THR A 44 20.37 -5.95 11.16
C THR A 44 19.00 -6.52 11.53
N TYR A 45 18.27 -5.88 12.43
CA TYR A 45 16.92 -6.29 12.80
C TYR A 45 15.95 -6.10 11.63
N ALA A 46 15.96 -4.96 10.97
CA ALA A 46 15.10 -4.68 9.82
C ALA A 46 15.37 -5.65 8.66
N ALA A 47 16.63 -5.98 8.37
CA ALA A 47 16.99 -6.98 7.37
C ALA A 47 16.54 -8.39 7.77
N THR A 48 16.71 -8.77 9.04
CA THR A 48 16.40 -10.12 9.52
C THR A 48 14.90 -10.38 9.58
N TYR A 49 14.15 -9.49 10.18
CA TYR A 49 12.72 -9.64 10.40
C TYR A 49 11.87 -9.07 9.24
N GLY A 50 12.35 -8.02 8.59
CA GLY A 50 11.75 -7.49 7.37
C GLY A 50 12.09 -8.29 6.11
N GLN A 51 13.11 -9.17 6.16
CA GLN A 51 13.58 -9.97 5.02
C GLN A 51 14.12 -9.14 3.86
N ALA A 52 14.72 -7.98 4.13
CA ALA A 52 15.34 -7.16 3.10
C ALA A 52 16.57 -7.84 2.48
N VAL A 53 16.73 -7.71 1.16
CA VAL A 53 17.93 -8.17 0.43
C VAL A 53 19.08 -7.19 0.65
N SER A 54 18.76 -5.90 0.63
CA SER A 54 19.65 -4.81 1.01
C SER A 54 18.87 -3.72 1.71
N ILE A 55 19.54 -3.03 2.65
CA ILE A 55 18.99 -1.91 3.39
C ILE A 55 20.08 -0.89 3.63
N GLN A 56 19.77 0.38 3.43
CA GLN A 56 20.69 1.49 3.68
C GLN A 56 20.03 2.58 4.50
N TYR A 57 20.84 3.32 5.25
CA TYR A 57 20.41 4.48 6.03
C TYR A 57 21.31 5.68 5.79
N ALA A 58 20.78 6.87 6.10
CA ALA A 58 21.55 8.09 6.27
C ALA A 58 20.92 8.94 7.38
N LEU A 59 21.76 9.63 8.11
CA LEU A 59 21.40 10.63 9.12
C LEU A 59 21.88 12.00 8.66
N TRP A 60 20.96 12.94 8.53
CA TRP A 60 21.23 14.36 8.40
C TRP A 60 21.20 15.02 9.78
N GLN A 61 22.20 15.84 10.08
CA GLN A 61 22.28 16.61 11.30
C GLN A 61 23.14 17.87 11.06
N ASP A 62 22.70 19.02 11.57
CA ASP A 62 23.46 20.27 11.52
C ASP A 62 23.95 20.69 10.12
N GLY A 63 23.15 20.43 9.08
CA GLY A 63 23.47 20.89 7.73
C GLY A 63 24.22 19.90 6.85
N GLU A 64 24.52 18.67 7.33
CA GLU A 64 25.26 17.65 6.55
C GLU A 64 24.83 16.22 6.90
N ILE A 65 25.25 15.25 6.06
CA ILE A 65 25.13 13.83 6.39
C ILE A 65 26.25 13.45 7.36
N THR A 66 25.89 13.13 8.60
CA THR A 66 26.84 12.79 9.66
C THR A 66 27.08 11.30 9.80
N ALA A 67 26.13 10.46 9.37
CA ALA A 67 26.29 9.01 9.33
C ALA A 67 25.52 8.41 8.16
N ALA A 68 26.12 7.42 7.51
CA ALA A 68 25.48 6.63 6.46
C ALA A 68 26.06 5.23 6.45
N GLY A 69 25.27 4.25 5.96
CA GLY A 69 25.72 2.88 5.87
C GLY A 69 24.60 1.93 5.45
N GLY A 70 24.86 0.63 5.57
CA GLY A 70 23.85 -0.36 5.19
C GLY A 70 24.23 -1.78 5.51
N SER A 71 23.33 -2.71 5.20
CA SER A 71 23.45 -4.15 5.38
C SER A 71 22.86 -4.90 4.19
N GLY A 72 23.32 -6.14 3.97
CA GLY A 72 22.86 -6.97 2.85
C GLY A 72 23.75 -6.87 1.61
N VAL A 73 23.16 -7.12 0.44
CA VAL A 73 23.89 -7.21 -0.82
C VAL A 73 23.20 -6.39 -1.92
N TYR A 74 23.99 -5.77 -2.80
CA TYR A 74 23.46 -5.12 -4.01
C TYR A 74 22.69 -6.11 -4.89
N SER A 75 23.24 -7.31 -5.05
CA SER A 75 22.67 -8.38 -5.88
C SER A 75 22.97 -9.74 -5.26
N LYS A 76 22.04 -10.69 -5.38
CA LYS A 76 22.23 -12.09 -4.94
C LYS A 76 23.25 -12.86 -5.81
N THR A 77 23.54 -12.37 -7.01
CA THR A 77 24.37 -13.07 -8.00
C THR A 77 25.59 -12.28 -8.48
N GLU A 78 25.57 -10.97 -8.40
CA GLU A 78 26.67 -10.10 -8.80
C GLU A 78 27.56 -9.79 -7.58
N ASN A 79 28.88 -9.96 -7.73
CA ASN A 79 29.84 -9.58 -6.69
C ASN A 79 30.14 -8.07 -6.76
N ARG A 80 29.13 -7.25 -6.46
CA ARG A 80 29.23 -5.79 -6.38
C ARG A 80 28.99 -5.33 -4.95
N ALA A 81 29.81 -4.39 -4.47
CA ALA A 81 29.63 -3.81 -3.14
C ALA A 81 28.31 -3.02 -3.06
N LEU A 82 27.69 -3.03 -1.90
CA LEU A 82 26.59 -2.14 -1.55
C LEU A 82 27.21 -0.80 -1.12
N THR A 83 27.19 0.19 -2.03
CA THR A 83 27.77 1.52 -1.83
C THR A 83 26.69 2.57 -1.62
N GLU A 84 27.02 3.72 -1.06
CA GLU A 84 26.07 4.79 -0.72
C GLU A 84 25.39 5.43 -1.95
N ASP A 85 25.92 5.21 -3.15
CA ASP A 85 25.33 5.68 -4.40
C ASP A 85 24.22 4.78 -4.97
N ILE A 86 23.89 3.68 -4.29
CA ILE A 86 22.81 2.78 -4.70
C ILE A 86 21.46 3.46 -4.48
N LEU A 87 20.62 3.36 -5.52
CA LEU A 87 19.26 3.92 -5.58
C LEU A 87 18.22 2.88 -5.19
N TYR A 88 17.16 3.37 -4.59
CA TYR A 88 15.98 2.58 -4.24
C TYR A 88 14.72 3.34 -4.63
N GLY A 89 13.65 2.63 -4.99
CA GLY A 89 12.33 3.24 -5.05
C GLY A 89 11.92 3.72 -3.66
N VAL A 90 11.55 5.00 -3.56
CA VAL A 90 11.15 5.58 -2.27
C VAL A 90 9.64 5.51 -2.03
N GLY A 91 8.91 4.95 -3.00
CA GLY A 91 7.47 4.78 -2.87
C GLY A 91 6.78 6.07 -2.45
N SER A 92 5.84 5.95 -1.54
CA SER A 92 5.02 7.07 -1.09
C SER A 92 5.77 8.20 -0.37
N VAL A 93 7.08 8.09 -0.09
CA VAL A 93 7.86 9.26 0.35
C VAL A 93 7.87 10.33 -0.75
N SER A 94 7.67 9.97 -2.02
CA SER A 94 7.46 10.89 -3.15
C SER A 94 6.37 11.94 -2.88
N LYS A 95 5.35 11.59 -2.08
CA LYS A 95 4.25 12.51 -1.70
C LYS A 95 4.73 13.75 -0.97
N ILE A 96 5.85 13.68 -0.24
CA ILE A 96 6.40 14.88 0.42
C ILE A 96 6.93 15.85 -0.61
N TYR A 97 7.60 15.37 -1.69
CA TYR A 97 8.03 16.25 -2.79
C TYR A 97 6.83 16.92 -3.48
N THR A 98 5.75 16.18 -3.71
CA THR A 98 4.49 16.72 -4.27
C THR A 98 3.88 17.77 -3.35
N THR A 99 3.85 17.49 -2.04
CA THR A 99 3.34 18.46 -1.05
C THR A 99 4.18 19.73 -1.04
N VAL A 100 5.50 19.62 -1.04
CA VAL A 100 6.42 20.78 -1.11
C VAL A 100 6.17 21.59 -2.39
N ALA A 101 5.99 20.94 -3.54
CA ALA A 101 5.69 21.61 -4.79
C ALA A 101 4.36 22.42 -4.73
N VAL A 102 3.30 21.80 -4.20
CA VAL A 102 2.01 22.48 -3.99
C VAL A 102 2.14 23.64 -3.00
N MET A 103 2.87 23.45 -1.89
CA MET A 103 3.09 24.50 -0.88
C MET A 103 3.90 25.66 -1.44
N GLN A 104 4.92 25.42 -2.26
CA GLN A 104 5.65 26.48 -2.95
C GLN A 104 4.74 27.30 -3.91
N LEU A 105 3.82 26.63 -4.60
CA LEU A 105 2.83 27.31 -5.43
C LEU A 105 1.82 28.10 -4.58
N ALA A 106 1.47 27.59 -3.40
CA ALA A 106 0.62 28.30 -2.44
C ALA A 106 1.31 29.54 -1.88
N GLU A 107 2.60 29.47 -1.52
CA GLU A 107 3.40 30.62 -1.09
C GLU A 107 3.50 31.73 -2.15
N LYS A 108 3.52 31.33 -3.43
CA LYS A 108 3.50 32.24 -4.58
C LYS A 108 2.09 32.79 -4.87
N GLY A 109 1.07 32.40 -4.10
CA GLY A 109 -0.34 32.78 -4.29
C GLY A 109 -0.99 32.20 -5.54
N LYS A 110 -0.38 31.21 -6.18
CA LYS A 110 -0.89 30.53 -7.37
C LYS A 110 -1.89 29.41 -7.02
N VAL A 111 -1.71 28.76 -5.89
CA VAL A 111 -2.62 27.75 -5.33
C VAL A 111 -3.20 28.26 -4.02
N ASN A 112 -4.50 28.06 -3.81
CA ASN A 112 -5.14 28.17 -2.51
C ASN A 112 -5.54 26.75 -2.10
N LEU A 113 -5.00 26.26 -0.99
CA LEU A 113 -5.24 24.91 -0.50
C LEU A 113 -6.72 24.61 -0.27
N ASP A 114 -7.49 25.62 0.16
CA ASP A 114 -8.91 25.48 0.46
C ASP A 114 -9.84 25.81 -0.75
N ALA A 115 -9.26 25.97 -1.94
CA ALA A 115 -10.03 26.10 -3.17
C ALA A 115 -10.31 24.72 -3.80
N PRO A 116 -11.47 24.54 -4.44
CA PRO A 116 -11.78 23.31 -5.16
C PRO A 116 -10.74 22.96 -6.23
N VAL A 117 -10.44 21.67 -6.37
CA VAL A 117 -9.54 21.14 -7.41
C VAL A 117 -9.98 21.55 -8.81
N THR A 118 -11.29 21.60 -9.06
CA THR A 118 -11.89 22.06 -10.32
C THR A 118 -11.51 23.48 -10.72
N ARG A 119 -10.98 24.29 -9.78
CA ARG A 119 -10.42 25.61 -10.09
C ARG A 119 -9.16 25.49 -10.94
N TYR A 120 -8.37 24.44 -10.74
CA TYR A 120 -7.07 24.24 -11.38
C TYR A 120 -7.14 23.21 -12.50
N LEU A 121 -7.86 22.09 -12.30
CA LEU A 121 -8.08 21.02 -13.28
C LEU A 121 -9.49 21.14 -13.86
N LYS A 122 -9.60 21.73 -15.04
CA LYS A 122 -10.91 22.05 -15.67
C LYS A 122 -11.65 20.82 -16.17
N ASP A 123 -10.93 19.78 -16.51
CA ASP A 123 -11.48 18.52 -17.01
C ASP A 123 -11.74 17.49 -15.88
N PHE A 124 -11.38 17.83 -14.64
CA PHE A 124 -11.66 16.97 -13.48
C PHE A 124 -13.17 16.93 -13.21
N LYS A 125 -13.70 15.73 -13.25
CA LYS A 125 -15.11 15.41 -12.92
C LYS A 125 -15.20 13.97 -12.40
N MET A 126 -16.26 13.70 -11.63
CA MET A 126 -16.61 12.35 -11.16
C MET A 126 -18.11 12.08 -11.36
N ALA A 127 -18.54 10.84 -11.26
CA ALA A 127 -19.96 10.49 -11.31
C ALA A 127 -20.74 11.03 -10.09
N ASP A 128 -20.09 11.21 -8.95
CA ASP A 128 -20.66 11.78 -7.74
C ASP A 128 -20.46 13.31 -7.74
N PRO A 129 -21.53 14.12 -7.75
CA PRO A 129 -21.43 15.59 -7.88
C PRO A 129 -20.69 16.26 -6.70
N ARG A 130 -20.54 15.59 -5.56
CA ARG A 130 -19.77 16.11 -4.41
C ARG A 130 -18.29 16.31 -4.73
N TYR A 131 -17.77 15.80 -5.86
CA TYR A 131 -16.39 16.04 -6.30
C TYR A 131 -16.06 17.54 -6.45
N GLU A 132 -17.06 18.39 -6.70
CA GLU A 132 -16.90 19.84 -6.79
C GLU A 132 -16.43 20.48 -5.48
N ASP A 133 -16.64 19.80 -4.33
CA ASP A 133 -16.24 20.24 -3.00
C ASP A 133 -14.83 19.77 -2.62
N ILE A 134 -14.19 18.91 -3.40
CA ILE A 134 -12.83 18.43 -3.13
C ILE A 134 -11.84 19.60 -3.28
N THR A 135 -11.16 19.95 -2.19
CA THR A 135 -10.13 21.00 -2.18
C THR A 135 -8.73 20.43 -2.38
N VAL A 136 -7.76 21.26 -2.75
CA VAL A 136 -6.36 20.85 -2.86
C VAL A 136 -5.82 20.32 -1.51
N ARG A 137 -6.22 20.92 -0.38
CA ARG A 137 -5.89 20.43 0.96
C ARG A 137 -6.32 18.98 1.17
N MET A 138 -7.53 18.64 0.73
CA MET A 138 -8.10 17.29 0.88
C MET A 138 -7.38 16.24 0.06
N LEU A 139 -6.66 16.62 -1.00
CA LEU A 139 -5.75 15.72 -1.72
C LEU A 139 -4.52 15.39 -0.86
N LEU A 140 -3.95 16.40 -0.17
CA LEU A 140 -2.69 16.27 0.56
C LEU A 140 -2.85 15.64 1.95
N ASN A 141 -4.03 15.73 2.56
CA ASN A 141 -4.34 15.15 3.87
C ASN A 141 -5.21 13.87 3.78
N HIS A 142 -5.39 13.35 2.58
CA HIS A 142 -6.17 12.13 2.32
C HIS A 142 -7.67 12.20 2.66
N SER A 143 -8.28 13.39 2.75
CA SER A 143 -9.71 13.53 3.08
C SER A 143 -10.60 13.84 1.87
N SER A 144 -10.14 13.56 0.65
CA SER A 144 -10.90 13.83 -0.58
C SER A 144 -12.19 13.03 -0.73
N GLY A 145 -12.31 11.88 -0.06
CA GLY A 145 -13.40 10.92 -0.23
C GLY A 145 -13.30 10.08 -1.51
N ILE A 146 -12.25 10.23 -2.31
CA ILE A 146 -11.97 9.39 -3.49
C ILE A 146 -11.74 7.96 -3.01
N MET A 147 -12.34 6.98 -3.72
CA MET A 147 -12.52 5.61 -3.24
C MET A 147 -11.22 4.84 -3.11
N GLY A 148 -10.27 5.02 -4.04
CA GLY A 148 -9.12 4.16 -3.98
C GLY A 148 -7.98 4.54 -4.92
N THR A 149 -7.10 3.57 -5.11
CA THR A 149 -5.87 3.68 -5.89
C THR A 149 -6.07 3.12 -7.30
N GLY A 150 -6.10 3.99 -8.29
CA GLY A 150 -6.08 3.64 -9.70
C GLY A 150 -4.65 3.31 -10.17
N LEU A 151 -4.06 2.20 -9.69
CA LEU A 151 -2.70 1.78 -10.10
C LEU A 151 -2.66 0.85 -11.31
N SER A 152 -3.80 0.54 -11.93
CA SER A 152 -3.83 -0.23 -13.18
C SER A 152 -3.02 0.51 -14.25
N GLY A 153 -2.06 -0.19 -14.86
CA GLY A 153 -1.14 0.39 -15.83
C GLY A 153 -0.08 1.36 -15.28
N ALA A 154 -0.01 1.59 -13.94
CA ALA A 154 0.99 2.48 -13.34
C ALA A 154 2.19 1.73 -12.74
N VAL A 155 2.06 0.44 -12.43
CA VAL A 155 3.09 -0.37 -11.77
C VAL A 155 3.66 -1.35 -12.80
N LEU A 156 4.80 -1.01 -13.39
CA LEU A 156 5.34 -1.64 -14.60
C LEU A 156 6.77 -2.15 -14.39
N PHE A 157 7.23 -3.06 -15.27
CA PHE A 157 8.62 -3.47 -15.36
C PHE A 157 9.27 -2.85 -16.60
N ASP A 158 10.42 -2.17 -16.43
CA ASP A 158 11.22 -1.53 -17.49
C ASP A 158 10.40 -0.59 -18.42
N ASP A 159 9.20 -0.16 -18.01
CA ASP A 159 8.36 0.74 -18.77
C ASP A 159 8.06 2.01 -17.96
N THR A 160 8.22 3.15 -18.60
CA THR A 160 8.10 4.49 -18.01
C THR A 160 6.92 5.27 -18.61
N ASP A 161 6.00 4.59 -19.28
CA ASP A 161 4.82 5.17 -19.92
C ASP A 161 3.92 5.87 -18.90
N PRO A 162 3.67 7.18 -19.02
CA PRO A 162 2.86 7.95 -18.07
C PRO A 162 1.35 7.78 -18.29
N SER A 163 0.90 6.90 -19.18
CA SER A 163 -0.50 6.79 -19.62
C SER A 163 -1.49 6.59 -18.45
N ALA A 164 -1.08 5.97 -17.35
CA ALA A 164 -1.92 5.83 -16.16
C ALA A 164 -2.18 7.18 -15.47
N THR A 165 -1.16 8.05 -15.37
CA THR A 165 -1.31 9.42 -14.84
C THR A 165 -2.12 10.29 -15.79
N ASP A 166 -1.81 10.23 -17.09
CA ASP A 166 -2.52 10.99 -18.13
C ASP A 166 -4.01 10.59 -18.22
N GLY A 167 -4.32 9.31 -18.03
CA GLY A 167 -5.66 8.74 -18.06
C GLY A 167 -6.47 8.91 -16.77
N LEU A 168 -5.87 9.40 -15.66
CA LEU A 168 -6.52 9.43 -14.35
C LEU A 168 -7.85 10.21 -14.36
N LEU A 169 -7.91 11.37 -15.03
CA LEU A 169 -9.14 12.17 -15.07
C LEU A 169 -10.29 11.46 -15.78
N GLU A 170 -10.00 10.71 -16.85
CA GLU A 170 -10.99 9.89 -17.54
C GLU A 170 -11.44 8.75 -16.62
N ALA A 171 -10.49 8.16 -15.94
CA ALA A 171 -10.67 7.11 -14.98
C ALA A 171 -11.64 7.52 -13.86
N LEU A 172 -11.39 8.64 -13.21
CA LEU A 172 -12.20 9.15 -12.11
C LEU A 172 -13.61 9.59 -12.58
N ALA A 173 -13.79 9.93 -13.85
CA ALA A 173 -15.07 10.45 -14.36
C ALA A 173 -16.26 9.50 -14.16
N THR A 174 -16.01 8.20 -14.06
CA THR A 174 -17.05 7.17 -13.87
C THR A 174 -17.19 6.73 -12.42
N GLN A 175 -16.29 7.17 -11.53
CA GLN A 175 -16.28 6.75 -10.12
C GLN A 175 -17.16 7.65 -9.26
N ARG A 176 -17.73 7.06 -8.19
CA ARG A 176 -18.36 7.77 -7.08
C ARG A 176 -17.35 8.02 -5.96
N LEU A 177 -17.74 8.81 -4.97
CA LEU A 177 -16.98 8.98 -3.73
C LEU A 177 -17.37 7.90 -2.70
N ALA A 178 -16.39 7.44 -1.92
CA ALA A 178 -16.61 6.56 -0.77
C ALA A 178 -17.22 7.31 0.41
N ALA A 179 -16.79 8.57 0.62
CA ALA A 179 -17.20 9.43 1.72
C ALA A 179 -17.45 10.86 1.22
N ALA A 180 -18.02 11.72 2.05
CA ALA A 180 -18.08 13.14 1.73
C ALA A 180 -16.65 13.75 1.80
N PRO A 181 -16.32 14.70 0.90
CA PRO A 181 -15.06 15.42 1.00
C PRO A 181 -14.91 16.08 2.37
N GLY A 182 -13.77 15.82 3.04
CA GLY A 182 -13.47 16.33 4.37
C GLY A 182 -14.08 15.55 5.54
N GLU A 183 -14.84 14.48 5.30
CA GLU A 183 -15.50 13.71 6.36
C GLU A 183 -14.49 13.02 7.28
N TYR A 184 -13.48 12.39 6.72
CA TYR A 184 -12.33 11.80 7.40
C TYR A 184 -11.18 11.53 6.41
N SER A 185 -9.99 11.28 6.95
CA SER A 185 -8.83 10.93 6.14
C SER A 185 -8.74 9.42 5.89
N VAL A 186 -8.63 9.02 4.62
CA VAL A 186 -8.34 7.65 4.16
C VAL A 186 -7.25 7.70 3.11
N TYR A 187 -6.18 6.96 3.31
CA TYR A 187 -5.03 6.98 2.41
C TYR A 187 -5.44 6.78 0.95
N CYS A 188 -5.07 7.74 0.08
CA CYS A 188 -5.48 7.76 -1.31
C CYS A 188 -4.34 8.22 -2.22
N ASN A 189 -3.87 7.34 -3.12
CA ASN A 189 -2.82 7.67 -4.09
C ASN A 189 -3.34 8.56 -5.21
N ASP A 190 -4.57 8.33 -5.69
CA ASP A 190 -5.18 9.13 -6.75
C ASP A 190 -5.27 10.62 -6.39
N GLY A 191 -5.45 10.92 -5.08
CA GLY A 191 -5.40 12.29 -4.58
C GLY A 191 -4.04 12.94 -4.81
N PHE A 192 -2.94 12.20 -4.67
CA PHE A 192 -1.60 12.72 -4.91
C PHE A 192 -1.24 12.78 -6.39
N THR A 193 -1.76 11.89 -7.21
CA THR A 193 -1.65 12.01 -8.68
C THR A 193 -2.45 13.22 -9.17
N LEU A 194 -3.64 13.52 -8.60
CA LEU A 194 -4.34 14.78 -8.87
C LEU A 194 -3.55 16.00 -8.41
N ALA A 195 -2.85 15.94 -7.27
CA ALA A 195 -1.98 17.01 -6.79
C ALA A 195 -0.77 17.25 -7.73
N GLU A 196 -0.18 16.18 -8.28
CA GLU A 196 0.82 16.22 -9.35
C GLU A 196 0.27 17.01 -10.56
N LEU A 197 -0.90 16.62 -11.08
CA LEU A 197 -1.56 17.32 -12.18
C LEU A 197 -1.90 18.81 -11.86
N VAL A 198 -2.23 19.14 -10.59
CA VAL A 198 -2.40 20.53 -10.16
C VAL A 198 -1.08 21.29 -10.24
N VAL A 199 0.05 20.68 -9.85
CA VAL A 199 1.37 21.32 -9.99
C VAL A 199 1.66 21.62 -11.46
N GLU A 200 1.43 20.71 -12.37
CA GLU A 200 1.63 20.89 -13.81
C GLU A 200 0.74 21.97 -14.38
N ALA A 201 -0.57 21.89 -14.13
CA ALA A 201 -1.54 22.86 -14.64
C ALA A 201 -1.26 24.29 -14.17
N VAL A 202 -0.79 24.47 -12.93
CA VAL A 202 -0.54 25.80 -12.34
C VAL A 202 0.84 26.33 -12.66
N SER A 203 1.85 25.47 -12.73
CA SER A 203 3.22 25.87 -13.04
C SER A 203 3.45 26.06 -14.54
N GLY A 204 2.77 25.26 -15.37
CA GLY A 204 3.02 25.13 -16.80
C GLY A 204 4.29 24.32 -17.12
N MET A 205 4.76 23.53 -16.19
CA MET A 205 5.94 22.66 -16.30
C MET A 205 5.50 21.22 -16.08
N ASP A 206 6.21 20.28 -16.70
CA ASP A 206 6.18 18.87 -16.30
C ASP A 206 6.50 18.74 -14.80
N PHE A 207 5.88 17.76 -14.12
CA PHE A 207 6.02 17.61 -12.67
C PHE A 207 7.48 17.44 -12.24
N MET A 208 8.23 16.56 -12.89
CA MET A 208 9.64 16.35 -12.54
C MET A 208 10.53 17.54 -12.91
N ASP A 209 10.22 18.28 -13.96
CA ASP A 209 10.91 19.53 -14.27
C ASP A 209 10.70 20.58 -13.18
N TYR A 210 9.47 20.64 -12.64
CA TYR A 210 9.20 21.50 -11.50
C TYR A 210 9.98 21.06 -10.27
N VAL A 211 9.94 19.78 -9.92
CA VAL A 211 10.64 19.19 -8.77
C VAL A 211 12.15 19.42 -8.88
N ARG A 212 12.75 19.12 -10.02
CA ARG A 212 14.19 19.34 -10.25
C ARG A 212 14.60 20.80 -10.04
N SER A 213 13.83 21.72 -10.63
CA SER A 213 14.21 23.14 -10.63
C SER A 213 13.94 23.82 -9.31
N ASN A 214 12.87 23.45 -8.57
CA ASN A 214 12.39 24.17 -7.39
C ASN A 214 12.65 23.42 -6.08
N ILE A 215 13.01 22.13 -6.11
CA ILE A 215 13.23 21.30 -4.92
C ILE A 215 14.64 20.69 -4.96
N LEU A 216 14.92 19.82 -5.95
CA LEU A 216 16.19 19.05 -5.95
C LEU A 216 17.41 19.97 -6.09
N SER A 217 17.42 20.84 -7.10
CA SER A 217 18.55 21.75 -7.32
C SER A 217 18.76 22.74 -6.16
N PRO A 218 17.76 23.41 -5.61
CA PRO A 218 17.93 24.26 -4.43
C PRO A 218 18.42 23.51 -3.18
N ALA A 219 18.00 22.26 -2.97
CA ALA A 219 18.42 21.42 -1.85
C ALA A 219 19.73 20.66 -2.10
N GLY A 220 20.34 20.78 -3.29
CA GLY A 220 21.59 20.10 -3.62
C GLY A 220 21.46 18.59 -3.82
N LEU A 221 20.25 18.09 -4.10
CA LEU A 221 19.96 16.67 -4.28
C LEU A 221 20.28 16.25 -5.73
N SER A 222 21.22 15.36 -5.91
CA SER A 222 21.71 14.94 -7.23
C SER A 222 21.49 13.46 -7.54
N SER A 223 20.95 12.72 -6.60
CA SER A 223 20.69 11.28 -6.68
C SER A 223 19.22 10.95 -6.38
N THR A 224 18.32 11.81 -6.89
CA THR A 224 16.87 11.64 -6.84
C THR A 224 16.30 11.75 -8.25
N PHE A 225 15.54 10.72 -8.68
CA PHE A 225 15.09 10.53 -10.07
C PHE A 225 13.65 10.03 -10.12
N ALA A 226 13.03 10.12 -11.29
CA ALA A 226 11.82 9.39 -11.65
C ALA A 226 12.12 8.30 -12.70
N PRO A 227 11.22 7.34 -12.94
CA PRO A 227 11.42 6.28 -13.93
C PRO A 227 11.79 6.76 -15.33
N GLY A 228 11.20 7.89 -15.77
CA GLY A 228 11.46 8.48 -17.09
C GLY A 228 12.72 9.34 -17.21
N ASP A 229 13.49 9.52 -16.14
CA ASP A 229 14.70 10.33 -16.15
C ASP A 229 15.88 9.60 -16.78
N ASP A 230 16.84 10.37 -17.35
CA ASP A 230 18.11 9.83 -17.83
C ASP A 230 19.10 9.70 -16.66
N PHE A 231 19.25 8.49 -16.13
CA PHE A 231 20.20 8.16 -15.07
C PHE A 231 20.76 6.74 -15.24
N ASP A 232 21.84 6.45 -14.54
CA ASP A 232 22.44 5.11 -14.56
C ASP A 232 21.56 4.12 -13.75
N THR A 233 20.71 3.38 -14.44
CA THR A 233 19.81 2.37 -13.84
C THR A 233 20.54 1.20 -13.20
N SER A 234 21.85 1.01 -13.51
CA SER A 234 22.67 0.02 -12.80
C SER A 234 22.93 0.38 -11.34
N ARG A 235 22.59 1.61 -10.92
CA ARG A 235 22.63 2.04 -9.53
C ARG A 235 21.40 1.55 -8.73
N LEU A 236 20.33 1.09 -9.38
CA LEU A 236 19.17 0.55 -8.68
C LEU A 236 19.50 -0.77 -7.99
N ALA A 237 19.21 -0.87 -6.69
CA ALA A 237 19.32 -2.10 -5.92
C ALA A 237 18.47 -3.19 -6.60
N LYS A 238 19.01 -4.41 -6.70
CA LYS A 238 18.29 -5.50 -7.35
C LYS A 238 17.14 -6.00 -6.48
N THR A 239 16.02 -6.29 -7.14
CA THR A 239 14.80 -6.81 -6.51
C THR A 239 14.54 -8.26 -6.93
N TYR A 240 13.78 -9.00 -6.12
CA TYR A 240 13.57 -10.44 -6.29
C TYR A 240 12.17 -10.85 -5.84
N THR A 241 11.72 -12.02 -6.29
CA THR A 241 10.53 -12.69 -5.74
C THR A 241 10.94 -13.84 -4.84
N GLY A 242 10.43 -13.91 -3.62
CA GLY A 242 10.64 -15.02 -2.70
C GLY A 242 12.10 -15.49 -2.63
N SER A 243 12.33 -16.78 -2.86
CA SER A 243 13.68 -17.39 -2.86
C SER A 243 14.41 -17.33 -4.20
N ASP A 244 13.83 -16.77 -5.27
CA ASP A 244 14.49 -16.69 -6.58
C ASP A 244 15.78 -15.84 -6.47
N THR A 245 16.78 -16.24 -7.24
CA THR A 245 18.07 -15.53 -7.35
C THR A 245 18.17 -14.72 -8.64
N ARG A 246 17.22 -14.87 -9.57
CA ARG A 246 17.14 -14.02 -10.77
C ARG A 246 16.57 -12.67 -10.38
N ALA A 247 17.32 -11.63 -10.65
CA ALA A 247 16.86 -10.27 -10.42
C ALA A 247 15.65 -9.95 -11.33
N LEU A 248 14.74 -9.16 -10.79
CA LEU A 248 13.63 -8.59 -11.55
C LEU A 248 14.12 -7.40 -12.38
N PRO A 249 13.40 -7.03 -13.46
CA PRO A 249 13.62 -5.79 -14.17
C PRO A 249 13.39 -4.56 -13.28
N GLN A 250 13.61 -3.36 -13.81
CA GLN A 250 13.37 -2.12 -13.08
C GLN A 250 11.90 -2.03 -12.64
N ASP A 251 11.69 -1.80 -11.35
CA ASP A 251 10.38 -1.51 -10.75
C ASP A 251 10.03 -0.05 -11.05
N CYS A 252 9.11 0.19 -11.98
CA CYS A 252 8.64 1.51 -12.40
C CYS A 252 7.23 1.77 -11.87
N LEU A 253 7.08 2.79 -11.02
CA LEU A 253 5.77 3.34 -10.65
C LEU A 253 5.61 4.69 -11.35
N THR A 254 4.77 4.75 -12.38
CA THR A 254 4.65 5.91 -13.28
C THR A 254 3.75 7.03 -12.74
N ALA A 255 2.98 6.79 -11.66
CA ALA A 255 2.33 7.84 -10.87
C ALA A 255 3.36 8.50 -9.93
N VAL A 256 4.19 9.37 -10.49
CA VAL A 256 5.44 9.86 -9.88
C VAL A 256 5.19 10.62 -8.59
N GLY A 257 4.28 11.56 -8.58
CA GLY A 257 3.95 12.37 -7.41
C GLY A 257 3.27 11.59 -6.28
N ALA A 258 2.68 10.43 -6.60
CA ALA A 258 2.11 9.52 -5.61
C ALA A 258 3.12 8.51 -5.07
N GLY A 259 4.18 8.13 -5.86
CA GLY A 259 5.06 7.05 -5.38
C GLY A 259 6.24 6.67 -6.28
N GLY A 260 6.46 7.33 -7.41
CA GLY A 260 7.35 6.83 -8.47
C GLY A 260 8.81 7.25 -8.37
N MET A 261 9.25 7.96 -7.32
CA MET A 261 10.64 8.43 -7.26
C MET A 261 11.62 7.36 -6.77
N TYR A 262 12.87 7.50 -7.20
CA TYR A 262 14.03 6.79 -6.67
C TYR A 262 14.96 7.78 -5.97
N ALA A 263 15.61 7.35 -4.89
CA ALA A 263 16.65 8.14 -4.23
C ALA A 263 17.70 7.24 -3.57
N THR A 264 18.86 7.82 -3.26
CA THR A 264 19.78 7.25 -2.26
C THR A 264 19.27 7.59 -0.85
N ALA A 265 19.72 6.83 0.16
CA ALA A 265 19.42 7.16 1.56
C ALA A 265 19.93 8.58 1.92
N SER A 266 21.11 8.97 1.43
CA SER A 266 21.70 10.27 1.69
C SER A 266 20.92 11.42 1.07
N ASP A 267 20.50 11.33 -0.20
CA ASP A 267 19.64 12.36 -0.80
C ASP A 267 18.30 12.48 -0.06
N LEU A 268 17.71 11.34 0.33
CA LEU A 268 16.43 11.34 1.04
C LEU A 268 16.54 11.96 2.45
N ALA A 269 17.61 11.66 3.20
CA ALA A 269 17.87 12.28 4.49
C ALA A 269 18.15 13.79 4.33
N SER A 270 18.94 14.19 3.31
CA SER A 270 19.20 15.60 3.00
C SER A 270 17.94 16.35 2.57
N PHE A 271 17.01 15.70 1.88
CA PHE A 271 15.69 16.27 1.61
C PHE A 271 14.91 16.52 2.91
N GLY A 272 14.94 15.55 3.84
CA GLY A 272 14.37 15.73 5.19
C GLY A 272 15.01 16.90 5.91
N GLY A 273 16.34 17.04 5.87
CA GLY A 273 17.08 18.17 6.43
C GLY A 273 16.69 19.51 5.80
N ALA A 274 16.42 19.56 4.50
CA ALA A 274 15.94 20.78 3.86
C ALA A 274 14.53 21.22 4.33
N LEU A 275 13.81 20.34 5.04
CA LEU A 275 12.49 20.61 5.63
C LEU A 275 12.56 20.99 7.14
N THR A 276 13.73 20.95 7.77
CA THR A 276 13.91 21.46 9.14
C THR A 276 14.07 22.98 9.17
N GLY A 277 14.57 23.56 8.06
CA GLY A 277 14.80 24.99 7.87
C GLY A 277 13.95 25.60 6.75
N THR A 278 14.28 26.87 6.40
CA THR A 278 13.52 27.65 5.41
C THR A 278 14.11 27.59 3.99
N GLN A 279 14.85 26.56 3.68
CA GLN A 279 15.51 26.41 2.38
C GLN A 279 14.52 26.23 1.23
N LEU A 280 13.49 25.40 1.43
CA LEU A 280 12.50 25.07 0.41
C LEU A 280 11.15 25.77 0.63
N LEU A 281 10.76 25.97 1.88
CA LEU A 281 9.48 26.53 2.29
C LEU A 281 9.68 27.53 3.44
N LYS A 282 8.75 28.45 3.63
CA LYS A 282 8.69 29.30 4.80
C LYS A 282 8.27 28.52 6.04
N THR A 283 8.65 28.99 7.23
CA THR A 283 8.24 28.42 8.51
C THR A 283 6.73 28.17 8.59
N SER A 284 5.91 29.14 8.17
CA SER A 284 4.45 28.98 8.21
C SER A 284 3.91 27.87 7.31
N SER A 285 4.61 27.51 6.23
CA SER A 285 4.25 26.39 5.37
C SER A 285 4.67 25.07 5.98
N LEU A 286 5.84 25.02 6.61
CA LEU A 286 6.30 23.84 7.35
C LEU A 286 5.37 23.54 8.54
N GLU A 287 4.99 24.58 9.32
CA GLU A 287 4.01 24.48 10.40
C GLU A 287 2.65 23.97 9.88
N ALA A 288 2.22 24.45 8.71
CA ALA A 288 0.97 23.97 8.10
C ALA A 288 1.08 22.50 7.67
N MET A 289 2.24 22.04 7.18
CA MET A 289 2.45 20.63 6.85
C MET A 289 2.43 19.73 8.09
N ALA A 290 2.91 20.23 9.22
CA ALA A 290 2.93 19.56 10.51
C ALA A 290 1.65 19.78 11.34
N TYR A 291 0.60 20.38 10.78
CA TYR A 291 -0.68 20.52 11.47
C TYR A 291 -1.42 19.18 11.49
N PRO A 292 -2.11 18.80 12.59
CA PRO A 292 -2.88 17.56 12.68
C PRO A 292 -4.14 17.59 11.80
N GLU A 293 -3.97 17.45 10.50
CA GLU A 293 -5.03 17.53 9.49
C GLU A 293 -6.10 16.44 9.67
N TYR A 294 -5.71 15.26 10.18
CA TYR A 294 -6.64 14.18 10.51
C TYR A 294 -7.75 14.60 11.49
N SER A 295 -7.45 15.51 12.41
CA SER A 295 -8.40 16.00 13.41
C SER A 295 -9.48 16.95 12.87
N ARG A 296 -9.48 17.23 11.57
CA ARG A 296 -10.52 18.03 10.92
C ARG A 296 -11.80 17.24 10.64
N GLY A 297 -11.75 15.94 10.64
CA GLY A 297 -12.87 15.02 10.40
C GLY A 297 -12.97 13.96 11.48
N VAL A 298 -13.73 12.91 11.22
CA VAL A 298 -13.88 11.77 12.13
C VAL A 298 -12.54 11.06 12.29
N TRP A 299 -12.09 10.91 13.52
CA TRP A 299 -10.84 10.22 13.90
C TRP A 299 -10.90 9.79 15.35
N PRO A 300 -10.27 8.68 15.76
CA PRO A 300 -10.21 8.27 17.16
C PRO A 300 -9.60 9.35 18.07
N ASP A 301 -10.24 9.59 19.23
CA ASP A 301 -9.76 10.49 20.25
C ASP A 301 -8.51 9.92 20.98
N ASP A 302 -7.43 9.70 20.24
CA ASP A 302 -6.17 9.19 20.81
C ASP A 302 -4.97 9.69 20.01
N THR A 303 -3.88 9.96 20.74
CA THR A 303 -2.65 10.52 20.16
C THR A 303 -1.60 9.46 19.82
N LEU A 304 -1.86 8.18 20.09
CA LEU A 304 -0.90 7.08 19.89
C LEU A 304 -1.21 6.25 18.66
N ASP A 305 -1.73 6.85 17.61
CA ASP A 305 -1.92 6.15 16.33
C ASP A 305 -0.63 6.15 15.53
N SER A 306 -0.39 5.05 14.82
CA SER A 306 0.68 4.94 13.82
C SER A 306 0.42 5.84 12.60
N LEU A 307 -0.83 6.28 12.42
CA LEU A 307 -1.27 7.22 11.39
C LEU A 307 -1.88 8.45 12.05
N ALA A 308 -1.33 9.60 11.76
CA ALA A 308 -1.81 10.90 12.22
C ALA A 308 -1.50 11.92 11.13
N TYR A 309 -2.33 11.93 10.07
CA TYR A 309 -2.03 12.65 8.82
C TYR A 309 -1.86 14.15 9.00
N GLY A 310 -0.74 14.67 8.44
CA GLY A 310 -0.54 16.06 8.11
C GLY A 310 -0.74 16.31 6.60
N LEU A 311 -0.22 17.42 6.09
CA LEU A 311 -0.14 17.60 4.64
C LEU A 311 1.07 16.80 4.13
N GLY A 312 0.79 15.68 3.47
CA GLY A 312 1.76 14.73 2.93
C GLY A 312 2.35 13.75 3.94
N TRP A 313 2.40 14.06 5.21
CA TRP A 313 2.92 13.20 6.26
C TRP A 313 1.92 12.13 6.70
N ASP A 314 2.41 10.91 6.99
CA ASP A 314 1.60 9.84 7.56
C ASP A 314 1.42 10.01 9.05
N ASN A 315 2.43 10.56 9.73
CA ASN A 315 2.40 10.78 11.16
C ASN A 315 3.20 12.04 11.54
N MET A 316 2.64 12.85 12.41
CA MET A 316 3.28 14.06 12.95
C MET A 316 3.60 13.97 14.43
N ALA A 317 3.17 12.88 15.08
CA ALA A 317 3.36 12.61 16.50
C ALA A 317 3.92 11.20 16.69
N LEU A 318 4.99 10.86 15.92
CA LEU A 318 5.53 9.52 15.88
C LEU A 318 5.99 9.04 17.26
N TYR A 319 5.50 7.85 17.65
CA TYR A 319 6.05 7.13 18.81
C TYR A 319 7.49 6.65 18.52
N PRO A 320 8.43 6.73 19.48
CA PRO A 320 8.25 7.16 20.87
C PRO A 320 8.46 8.67 21.13
N PHE A 321 8.84 9.46 20.14
CA PHE A 321 9.19 10.88 20.26
C PHE A 321 8.09 11.71 20.91
N CYS A 322 6.83 11.45 20.54
CA CYS A 322 5.68 12.17 21.08
C CYS A 322 5.54 12.05 22.60
N GLN A 323 5.99 10.94 23.22
CA GLN A 323 6.00 10.77 24.67
C GLN A 323 6.95 11.73 25.39
N SER A 324 8.00 12.16 24.70
CA SER A 324 8.98 13.13 25.20
C SER A 324 8.69 14.57 24.75
N GLY A 325 7.54 14.80 24.10
CA GLY A 325 7.14 16.11 23.59
C GLY A 325 7.96 16.56 22.38
N ILE A 326 8.60 15.64 21.66
CA ILE A 326 9.39 15.90 20.46
C ILE A 326 8.50 15.71 19.23
N THR A 327 8.43 16.72 18.36
CA THR A 327 7.75 16.61 17.07
C THR A 327 8.57 15.72 16.14
N ALA A 328 8.00 14.61 15.69
CA ALA A 328 8.61 13.72 14.72
C ALA A 328 7.64 13.49 13.55
N LEU A 329 8.03 14.01 12.39
CA LEU A 329 7.26 13.89 11.15
C LEU A 329 7.73 12.65 10.41
N ALA A 330 6.82 11.74 10.10
CA ALA A 330 7.16 10.48 9.45
C ALA A 330 6.39 10.26 8.16
N LYS A 331 7.07 9.70 7.17
CA LYS A 331 6.48 9.20 5.93
C LYS A 331 7.09 7.86 5.56
N GLY A 332 6.23 6.84 5.47
CA GLY A 332 6.56 5.56 4.88
C GLY A 332 6.37 5.57 3.36
N GLY A 333 7.05 4.66 2.68
CA GLY A 333 6.90 4.47 1.25
C GLY A 333 7.16 3.04 0.84
N ASP A 334 6.23 2.49 0.04
CA ASP A 334 6.30 1.15 -0.49
C ASP A 334 6.00 1.17 -1.98
N THR A 335 6.84 0.51 -2.78
CA THR A 335 6.46 -0.08 -4.05
C THR A 335 6.20 -1.57 -3.81
N LEU A 336 6.06 -2.38 -4.86
CA LEU A 336 5.93 -3.82 -4.64
C LEU A 336 7.25 -4.46 -4.15
N ARG A 337 8.40 -3.81 -4.34
CA ARG A 337 9.73 -4.40 -4.08
C ARG A 337 10.70 -3.49 -3.33
N TYR A 338 10.48 -2.19 -3.34
CA TYR A 338 11.27 -1.23 -2.58
C TYR A 338 10.45 -0.65 -1.44
N HIS A 339 11.13 -0.37 -0.34
CA HIS A 339 10.53 0.20 0.86
C HIS A 339 11.42 1.32 1.39
N ALA A 340 10.80 2.38 1.87
CA ALA A 340 11.51 3.55 2.39
C ALA A 340 10.79 4.12 3.61
N ALA A 341 11.53 4.85 4.42
CA ALA A 341 10.99 5.72 5.44
C ALA A 341 11.85 6.97 5.56
N LEU A 342 11.19 8.09 5.78
CA LEU A 342 11.78 9.36 6.14
C LEU A 342 11.18 9.82 7.47
N VAL A 343 12.03 10.12 8.45
CA VAL A 343 11.64 10.70 9.76
C VAL A 343 12.41 12.00 9.96
N VAL A 344 11.71 13.06 10.28
CA VAL A 344 12.28 14.42 10.44
C VAL A 344 11.95 14.95 11.84
N LEU A 345 12.95 15.47 12.53
CA LEU A 345 12.83 16.18 13.83
C LEU A 345 13.13 17.66 13.60
N PRO A 346 12.13 18.49 13.28
CA PRO A 346 12.38 19.89 12.88
C PRO A 346 13.05 20.73 13.96
N GLU A 347 12.77 20.46 15.24
CA GLU A 347 13.27 21.20 16.39
C GLU A 347 14.77 20.95 16.66
N TYR A 348 15.32 19.86 16.09
CA TYR A 348 16.70 19.40 16.30
C TYR A 348 17.57 19.47 15.04
N ASP A 349 17.04 20.00 13.92
CA ASP A 349 17.70 19.97 12.60
C ASP A 349 18.22 18.57 12.23
N MET A 350 17.39 17.54 12.52
CA MET A 350 17.72 16.14 12.25
C MET A 350 16.73 15.50 11.30
N ALA A 351 17.24 14.64 10.43
CA ALA A 351 16.42 13.74 9.62
C ALA A 351 17.13 12.40 9.39
N ALA A 352 16.40 11.31 9.49
CA ALA A 352 16.89 9.98 9.12
C ALA A 352 16.07 9.37 8.03
N ALA A 353 16.76 8.78 7.03
CA ALA A 353 16.16 8.03 5.96
C ALA A 353 16.66 6.59 5.99
N VAL A 354 15.75 5.65 5.75
CA VAL A 354 16.08 4.23 5.57
C VAL A 354 15.38 3.73 4.32
N VAL A 355 16.12 3.06 3.45
CA VAL A 355 15.65 2.51 2.17
C VAL A 355 16.04 1.06 2.03
N SER A 356 15.19 0.22 1.42
CA SER A 356 15.48 -1.21 1.26
C SER A 356 14.93 -1.82 -0.03
N SER A 357 15.59 -2.87 -0.49
CA SER A 357 15.08 -3.80 -1.50
C SER A 357 14.56 -5.03 -0.79
N GLY A 358 13.27 -5.31 -0.92
CA GLY A 358 12.54 -6.20 -0.03
C GLY A 358 12.39 -5.61 1.38
N GLY A 359 11.64 -6.26 2.23
CA GLY A 359 11.33 -5.75 3.55
C GLY A 359 9.93 -5.15 3.65
N VAL A 360 9.76 -4.20 4.55
CA VAL A 360 8.55 -3.38 4.72
C VAL A 360 8.91 -2.02 5.32
N SER A 361 8.22 -0.97 4.91
CA SER A 361 8.48 0.41 5.35
C SER A 361 8.34 0.62 6.86
N THR A 362 7.50 -0.15 7.55
CA THR A 362 7.36 -0.08 9.02
C THR A 362 8.68 -0.38 9.73
N TYR A 363 9.42 -1.42 9.31
CA TYR A 363 10.74 -1.71 9.88
C TYR A 363 11.75 -0.60 9.55
N ASN A 364 11.68 -0.04 8.34
CA ASN A 364 12.54 1.08 7.93
C ASN A 364 12.27 2.32 8.80
N GLN A 365 10.99 2.62 9.09
CA GLN A 365 10.59 3.73 9.95
C GLN A 365 11.07 3.55 11.40
N MET A 366 10.91 2.36 11.96
CA MET A 366 11.42 2.06 13.31
C MET A 366 12.94 2.15 13.37
N ALA A 367 13.64 1.68 12.32
CA ALA A 367 15.08 1.81 12.23
C ALA A 367 15.53 3.27 12.14
N ALA A 368 14.87 4.12 11.34
CA ALA A 368 15.11 5.55 11.28
C ALA A 368 14.88 6.21 12.67
N GLY A 369 13.82 5.80 13.37
CA GLY A 369 13.55 6.26 14.73
C GLY A 369 14.69 5.90 15.70
N LYS A 370 15.22 4.69 15.67
CA LYS A 370 16.34 4.26 16.53
C LYS A 370 17.63 5.06 16.26
N ILE A 371 17.90 5.37 14.98
CA ILE A 371 19.05 6.23 14.61
C ILE A 371 18.89 7.62 15.21
N LEU A 372 17.71 8.22 15.09
CA LEU A 372 17.43 9.55 15.64
C LEU A 372 17.47 9.58 17.17
N ILE A 373 17.00 8.53 17.85
CA ILE A 373 17.09 8.39 19.31
C ILE A 373 18.56 8.37 19.76
N ALA A 374 19.42 7.63 19.03
CA ALA A 374 20.85 7.60 19.33
C ALA A 374 21.51 8.98 19.10
N ALA A 375 21.16 9.67 18.01
CA ALA A 375 21.66 11.02 17.72
C ALA A 375 21.24 12.03 18.79
N LEU A 376 19.97 12.02 19.20
CA LEU A 376 19.47 12.86 20.30
C LEU A 376 20.20 12.58 21.63
N ALA A 377 20.52 11.30 21.91
CA ALA A 377 21.25 10.93 23.12
C ALA A 377 22.68 11.48 23.14
N GLU A 378 23.36 11.58 21.98
CA GLU A 378 24.67 12.22 21.85
C GLU A 378 24.60 13.73 22.13
N GLU A 379 23.44 14.37 21.90
CA GLU A 379 23.16 15.75 22.29
C GLU A 379 22.64 15.88 23.72
N GLY A 380 22.55 14.78 24.47
CA GLY A 380 22.08 14.78 25.87
C GLY A 380 20.56 14.81 26.01
N VAL A 381 19.81 14.56 24.92
CA VAL A 381 18.34 14.48 24.92
C VAL A 381 17.92 13.01 25.11
N THR A 382 17.07 12.76 26.10
CA THR A 382 16.54 11.40 26.36
C THR A 382 15.14 11.28 25.83
N VAL A 383 14.89 10.23 25.05
CA VAL A 383 13.56 9.85 24.55
C VAL A 383 13.00 8.75 25.46
N ASP A 384 11.76 8.88 25.89
CA ASP A 384 11.06 7.84 26.62
C ASP A 384 10.57 6.76 25.63
N GLU A 385 11.27 5.65 25.60
CA GLU A 385 10.94 4.49 24.76
C GLU A 385 10.03 3.47 25.47
N SER A 386 9.52 3.81 26.66
CA SER A 386 8.62 2.89 27.37
C SER A 386 7.35 2.66 26.57
N ILE A 387 7.00 1.40 26.36
CA ILE A 387 5.75 1.04 25.65
C ILE A 387 4.58 1.45 26.53
N PRO A 388 3.65 2.30 26.05
CA PRO A 388 2.49 2.69 26.84
C PRO A 388 1.67 1.45 27.20
N ALA A 389 1.57 1.19 28.48
CA ALA A 389 0.68 0.13 28.97
C ALA A 389 -0.78 0.60 28.87
N LEU A 390 -1.67 -0.29 28.45
CA LEU A 390 -3.09 -0.02 28.61
C LEU A 390 -3.39 0.15 30.11
N PRO A 391 -4.25 1.11 30.49
CA PRO A 391 -4.63 1.29 31.89
C PRO A 391 -5.13 -0.02 32.52
N GLU A 392 -4.79 -0.28 33.78
CA GLU A 392 -5.33 -1.43 34.47
C GLU A 392 -6.84 -1.37 34.49
N ALA A 393 -7.48 -2.44 34.04
CA ALA A 393 -8.91 -2.60 34.02
C ALA A 393 -9.28 -3.94 34.66
N VAL A 394 -10.35 -3.93 35.45
CA VAL A 394 -10.87 -5.13 36.12
C VAL A 394 -12.15 -5.58 35.43
N SER A 395 -12.35 -6.89 35.33
CA SER A 395 -13.61 -7.45 34.82
C SER A 395 -14.80 -6.89 35.61
N ALA A 396 -15.86 -6.51 34.92
CA ALA A 396 -17.03 -5.86 35.46
C ALA A 396 -18.31 -6.46 34.89
N ALA A 397 -19.45 -6.23 35.56
CA ALA A 397 -20.76 -6.58 35.01
C ALA A 397 -21.01 -5.71 33.76
N MET A 398 -21.24 -6.36 32.65
CA MET A 398 -21.49 -5.69 31.37
C MET A 398 -22.94 -5.12 31.34
N PRO A 399 -23.12 -3.86 30.94
CA PRO A 399 -24.42 -3.30 30.63
C PRO A 399 -25.10 -4.07 29.49
N GLN A 400 -26.42 -4.23 29.56
CA GLN A 400 -27.16 -5.06 28.58
C GLN A 400 -27.12 -4.43 27.17
N GLU A 401 -27.09 -3.11 27.09
CA GLU A 401 -26.98 -2.33 25.84
C GLU A 401 -25.72 -2.64 25.03
N MET A 402 -24.67 -3.15 25.66
CA MET A 402 -23.44 -3.54 24.89
C MET A 402 -23.71 -4.65 23.89
N LYS A 403 -24.77 -5.42 24.05
CA LYS A 403 -25.18 -6.46 23.09
C LYS A 403 -25.67 -5.89 21.76
N ASP A 404 -26.11 -4.65 21.74
CA ASP A 404 -26.57 -3.99 20.52
C ASP A 404 -25.40 -3.76 19.53
N TYR A 405 -24.15 -3.84 20.00
CA TYR A 405 -22.96 -3.76 19.17
C TYR A 405 -22.58 -5.10 18.50
N ALA A 406 -23.21 -6.22 18.85
CA ALA A 406 -23.00 -7.46 18.13
C ALA A 406 -23.41 -7.33 16.65
N GLY A 407 -22.76 -8.07 15.76
CA GLY A 407 -23.03 -8.03 14.32
C GLY A 407 -21.79 -8.17 13.47
N TYR A 408 -21.91 -7.79 12.20
CA TYR A 408 -20.80 -7.82 11.26
C TYR A 408 -20.12 -6.45 11.17
N TYR A 409 -18.79 -6.49 11.14
CA TYR A 409 -17.92 -5.32 10.98
C TYR A 409 -16.94 -5.56 9.84
N ALA A 410 -16.65 -4.54 9.05
CA ALA A 410 -15.70 -4.66 7.95
C ALA A 410 -14.80 -3.44 7.81
N SER A 411 -13.61 -3.69 7.29
CA SER A 411 -12.73 -2.75 6.62
C SER A 411 -12.39 -3.32 5.23
N THR A 412 -11.53 -2.68 4.47
CA THR A 412 -11.08 -3.24 3.18
C THR A 412 -10.19 -4.47 3.36
N THR A 413 -9.58 -4.64 4.52
CA THR A 413 -8.60 -5.71 4.79
C THR A 413 -9.13 -6.82 5.67
N VAL A 414 -10.06 -6.51 6.59
CA VAL A 414 -10.60 -7.49 7.54
C VAL A 414 -12.09 -7.41 7.66
N GLN A 415 -12.71 -8.54 7.96
CA GLN A 415 -14.13 -8.67 8.25
C GLN A 415 -14.27 -9.50 9.51
N TYR A 416 -15.15 -9.05 10.41
CA TYR A 416 -15.40 -9.69 11.69
C TYR A 416 -16.88 -9.97 11.87
N LYS A 417 -17.19 -11.14 12.45
CA LYS A 417 -18.43 -11.34 13.18
C LYS A 417 -18.14 -11.10 14.66
N VAL A 418 -18.81 -10.13 15.24
CA VAL A 418 -18.72 -9.79 16.68
C VAL A 418 -19.87 -10.46 17.40
N GLU A 419 -19.58 -11.33 18.36
CA GLU A 419 -20.55 -11.94 19.26
C GLU A 419 -20.30 -11.45 20.69
N ILE A 420 -21.36 -11.09 21.41
CA ILE A 420 -21.28 -10.59 22.78
C ILE A 420 -22.22 -11.41 23.66
N SER A 421 -21.64 -12.13 24.62
CA SER A 421 -22.37 -13.03 25.54
C SER A 421 -22.88 -12.32 26.80
N ASP A 422 -23.83 -12.93 27.50
CA ASP A 422 -24.41 -12.39 28.76
C ASP A 422 -23.39 -12.27 29.90
N ASP A 423 -22.32 -13.06 29.87
CA ASP A 423 -21.25 -13.04 30.86
C ASP A 423 -20.21 -11.94 30.63
N GLY A 424 -20.39 -11.09 29.59
CA GLY A 424 -19.47 -10.03 29.25
C GLY A 424 -18.28 -10.47 28.38
N THR A 425 -18.38 -11.65 27.76
CA THR A 425 -17.37 -12.10 26.78
C THR A 425 -17.73 -11.60 25.40
N LEU A 426 -16.79 -10.91 24.74
CA LEU A 426 -16.83 -10.57 23.33
C LEU A 426 -15.95 -11.57 22.57
N THR A 427 -16.49 -12.15 21.50
CA THR A 427 -15.76 -13.01 20.58
C THR A 427 -15.67 -12.37 19.20
N LEU A 428 -14.45 -12.21 18.67
CA LEU A 428 -14.20 -11.80 17.30
C LEU A 428 -13.90 -13.05 16.46
N HIS A 429 -14.79 -13.32 15.51
CA HIS A 429 -14.55 -14.30 14.45
C HIS A 429 -14.05 -13.57 13.21
N CYS A 430 -12.80 -13.81 12.80
CA CYS A 430 -12.28 -13.25 11.56
C CYS A 430 -12.77 -14.07 10.37
N THR A 431 -13.49 -13.44 9.43
CA THR A 431 -14.11 -14.12 8.28
C THR A 431 -13.33 -13.96 6.96
N THR A 432 -12.23 -13.17 6.92
CA THR A 432 -11.56 -12.79 5.67
C THR A 432 -10.12 -13.24 5.52
N TYR A 433 -9.51 -13.84 6.50
CA TYR A 433 -8.06 -14.10 6.46
C TYR A 433 -7.71 -15.31 5.57
N PRO A 434 -6.60 -15.23 4.79
CA PRO A 434 -6.13 -16.37 3.99
C PRO A 434 -5.64 -17.56 4.82
N VAL A 435 -5.49 -17.36 6.12
CA VAL A 435 -5.11 -18.39 7.09
C VAL A 435 -6.18 -18.39 8.18
N SER A 436 -6.60 -19.56 8.62
CA SER A 436 -7.52 -19.68 9.75
C SER A 436 -6.93 -18.97 10.98
N VAL A 437 -7.45 -17.79 11.29
CA VAL A 437 -7.12 -17.06 12.51
C VAL A 437 -8.07 -17.58 13.60
N PRO A 438 -7.53 -18.07 14.74
CA PRO A 438 -8.37 -18.50 15.86
C PRO A 438 -9.24 -17.34 16.35
N ASP A 439 -10.45 -17.68 16.78
CA ASP A 439 -11.33 -16.73 17.45
C ASP A 439 -10.60 -16.02 18.59
N GLN A 440 -10.76 -14.70 18.65
CA GLN A 440 -10.18 -13.89 19.71
C GLN A 440 -11.26 -13.58 20.74
N THR A 441 -10.96 -13.76 22.02
CA THR A 441 -11.90 -13.50 23.10
C THR A 441 -11.41 -12.37 23.99
N PHE A 442 -12.36 -11.50 24.37
CA PHE A 442 -12.12 -10.33 25.20
C PHE A 442 -13.17 -10.30 26.32
N THR A 443 -12.78 -9.78 27.48
CA THR A 443 -13.66 -9.68 28.66
C THR A 443 -14.01 -8.21 28.91
N TYR A 444 -15.28 -7.93 29.16
CA TYR A 444 -15.75 -6.59 29.52
C TYR A 444 -15.16 -6.12 30.85
N CYS A 445 -14.69 -4.89 30.88
CA CYS A 445 -13.99 -4.28 31.99
C CYS A 445 -14.66 -3.00 32.49
N SER A 446 -14.23 -2.55 33.69
CA SER A 446 -14.81 -1.42 34.42
C SER A 446 -14.62 -0.06 33.75
N ASP A 447 -13.71 0.03 32.77
CA ASP A 447 -13.46 1.22 31.96
C ASP A 447 -14.30 1.27 30.68
N GLY A 448 -15.25 0.34 30.51
CA GLY A 448 -16.13 0.27 29.35
C GLY A 448 -15.53 -0.43 28.13
N THR A 449 -14.30 -0.95 28.26
CA THR A 449 -13.61 -1.66 27.16
C THR A 449 -13.70 -3.18 27.33
N PHE A 450 -13.46 -3.90 26.22
CA PHE A 450 -13.22 -5.33 26.23
C PHE A 450 -11.72 -5.59 26.13
N ARG A 451 -11.15 -6.41 27.04
CA ARG A 451 -9.71 -6.67 27.13
C ARG A 451 -9.38 -8.11 26.80
N ASP A 452 -8.27 -8.32 26.08
CA ASP A 452 -7.68 -9.63 25.89
C ASP A 452 -7.09 -10.17 27.21
N ALA A 453 -6.85 -11.48 27.28
CA ALA A 453 -6.31 -12.13 28.49
C ALA A 453 -4.89 -11.67 28.86
N ALA A 454 -4.13 -11.17 27.89
CA ALA A 454 -2.77 -10.65 28.09
C ALA A 454 -2.74 -9.19 28.54
N GLY A 455 -3.86 -8.46 28.43
CA GLY A 455 -3.93 -7.03 28.68
C GLY A 455 -3.17 -6.18 27.62
N SER A 456 -2.91 -6.76 26.46
CA SER A 456 -2.16 -6.12 25.37
C SER A 456 -3.04 -5.44 24.31
N ALA A 457 -4.34 -5.76 24.33
CA ALA A 457 -5.33 -5.18 23.43
C ALA A 457 -6.60 -4.80 24.17
N ALA A 458 -7.22 -3.71 23.72
CA ALA A 458 -8.52 -3.23 24.18
C ALA A 458 -9.39 -2.93 22.97
N LEU A 459 -10.66 -3.35 23.07
CA LEU A 459 -11.69 -3.04 22.09
C LEU A 459 -12.77 -2.18 22.72
N SER A 460 -13.30 -1.23 21.96
CA SER A 460 -14.47 -0.45 22.32
C SER A 460 -15.32 -0.16 21.07
N PHE A 461 -16.56 0.26 21.28
CA PHE A 461 -17.43 0.68 20.19
C PHE A 461 -17.63 2.19 20.30
N VAL A 462 -17.49 2.88 19.18
CA VAL A 462 -17.61 4.34 19.09
C VAL A 462 -18.67 4.68 18.05
N GLU A 463 -19.68 5.43 18.44
CA GLU A 463 -20.66 6.02 17.55
C GLU A 463 -20.22 7.44 17.23
N GLU A 464 -19.99 7.72 15.94
CA GLU A 464 -19.46 9.00 15.47
C GLU A 464 -20.57 9.87 14.85
N ASP A 465 -20.30 11.18 14.74
CA ASP A 465 -21.24 12.17 14.21
C ASP A 465 -21.68 11.90 12.76
N ASN A 466 -20.92 11.09 12.01
CA ASN A 466 -21.29 10.62 10.68
C ASN A 466 -22.35 9.50 10.68
N GLY A 467 -22.79 9.05 11.87
CA GLY A 467 -23.79 8.03 12.07
C GLY A 467 -23.26 6.60 11.96
N GLU A 468 -21.97 6.42 11.80
CA GLU A 468 -21.35 5.09 11.77
C GLU A 468 -20.95 4.63 13.18
N THR A 469 -20.94 3.32 13.38
CA THR A 469 -20.44 2.67 14.60
C THR A 469 -19.12 1.98 14.27
N TYR A 470 -18.05 2.37 14.93
CA TYR A 470 -16.72 1.82 14.71
C TYR A 470 -16.31 0.85 15.82
N LEU A 471 -15.62 -0.22 15.43
CA LEU A 471 -14.83 -1.06 16.34
C LEU A 471 -13.48 -0.37 16.55
N HIS A 472 -13.30 0.29 17.67
CA HIS A 472 -12.05 0.94 18.04
C HIS A 472 -11.14 -0.06 18.72
N GLN A 473 -9.90 -0.16 18.24
CA GLN A 473 -8.87 -1.05 18.77
C GLN A 473 -7.69 -0.24 19.27
N LYS A 474 -7.27 -0.52 20.51
CA LYS A 474 -5.97 -0.13 21.05
C LYS A 474 -5.14 -1.38 21.27
N ALA A 475 -3.92 -1.39 20.74
CA ALA A 475 -3.02 -2.54 20.88
C ALA A 475 -1.56 -2.10 20.85
N VAL A 476 -0.68 -2.99 21.29
CA VAL A 476 0.75 -2.86 21.12
C VAL A 476 1.28 -4.05 20.35
N SER A 477 1.84 -3.80 19.18
CA SER A 477 2.49 -4.83 18.35
C SER A 477 3.98 -4.86 18.67
N PRO A 478 4.51 -5.95 19.25
CA PRO A 478 5.94 -6.05 19.50
C PRO A 478 6.71 -6.21 18.18
N LEU A 479 7.76 -5.41 18.01
CA LEU A 479 8.70 -5.52 16.89
C LEU A 479 10.06 -5.96 17.44
N PRO A 480 10.47 -7.23 17.19
CA PRO A 480 11.71 -7.78 17.76
C PRO A 480 12.93 -6.90 17.46
N GLY A 481 13.66 -6.50 18.50
CA GLY A 481 14.85 -5.65 18.40
C GLY A 481 14.62 -4.18 18.11
N LEU A 482 13.39 -3.80 17.74
CA LEU A 482 13.02 -2.41 17.43
C LEU A 482 12.00 -1.82 18.44
N GLY A 483 11.57 -2.62 19.43
CA GLY A 483 10.62 -2.21 20.45
C GLY A 483 9.20 -2.63 20.18
N GLY A 484 8.23 -1.77 20.43
CA GLY A 484 6.81 -2.00 20.15
C GLY A 484 6.21 -0.84 19.39
N LEU A 485 5.18 -1.14 18.61
CA LEU A 485 4.38 -0.14 17.91
C LEU A 485 2.99 -0.07 18.57
N PRO A 486 2.69 0.98 19.35
CA PRO A 486 1.34 1.20 19.82
C PRO A 486 0.46 1.64 18.66
N THR A 487 -0.78 1.15 18.66
CA THR A 487 -1.81 1.49 17.69
C THR A 487 -3.09 1.86 18.40
N SER A 488 -3.79 2.86 17.89
CA SER A 488 -5.13 3.24 18.30
C SER A 488 -5.89 3.66 17.04
N ASN A 489 -6.78 2.80 16.54
CA ASN A 489 -7.46 3.06 15.27
C ASN A 489 -8.87 2.47 15.25
N TYR A 490 -9.68 2.91 14.32
CA TYR A 490 -10.90 2.23 13.94
C TYR A 490 -10.54 1.02 13.06
N ALA A 491 -10.62 -0.19 13.62
CA ALA A 491 -10.27 -1.42 12.94
C ALA A 491 -11.30 -1.79 11.86
N ALA A 492 -12.57 -1.51 12.12
CA ALA A 492 -13.67 -1.81 11.20
C ALA A 492 -14.92 -0.96 11.53
N VAL A 493 -15.83 -0.81 10.59
CA VAL A 493 -17.14 -0.18 10.74
C VAL A 493 -18.22 -1.25 10.80
N LYS A 494 -19.25 -1.05 11.63
CA LYS A 494 -20.42 -1.92 11.70
C LYS A 494 -21.19 -1.88 10.39
N LEU A 495 -21.41 -3.03 9.78
CA LEU A 495 -22.21 -3.13 8.57
C LEU A 495 -23.69 -3.07 8.90
N ALA A 496 -24.43 -2.27 8.16
CA ALA A 496 -25.87 -2.21 8.28
C ALA A 496 -26.53 -3.52 7.79
N ASP A 497 -27.64 -3.91 8.36
CA ASP A 497 -28.40 -5.05 7.86
C ASP A 497 -28.78 -4.86 6.40
N ASN A 498 -28.50 -5.85 5.57
CA ASN A 498 -28.84 -5.87 4.16
C ASN A 498 -29.54 -7.19 3.79
N ALA A 499 -30.86 -7.18 3.86
CA ALA A 499 -31.65 -8.36 3.54
C ALA A 499 -31.67 -8.59 2.02
N VAL A 500 -31.05 -9.65 1.58
CA VAL A 500 -31.08 -10.14 0.18
C VAL A 500 -31.71 -11.53 0.14
N THR A 501 -32.19 -11.97 -1.04
CA THR A 501 -32.68 -13.34 -1.18
C THR A 501 -31.51 -14.33 -1.19
N PRO A 502 -31.71 -15.60 -0.76
CA PRO A 502 -30.66 -16.62 -0.84
C PRO A 502 -30.09 -16.79 -2.24
N GLU A 503 -30.91 -16.64 -3.29
CA GLU A 503 -30.51 -16.74 -4.67
C GLU A 503 -29.57 -15.60 -5.05
N LEU A 504 -29.88 -14.35 -4.65
CA LEU A 504 -29.02 -13.19 -4.88
C LEU A 504 -27.70 -13.30 -4.11
N GLN A 505 -27.74 -13.74 -2.84
CA GLN A 505 -26.53 -14.00 -2.06
C GLN A 505 -25.64 -15.03 -2.75
N SER A 506 -26.22 -16.13 -3.29
CA SER A 506 -25.46 -17.18 -3.96
C SER A 506 -24.68 -16.69 -5.19
N VAL A 507 -25.23 -15.74 -5.96
CA VAL A 507 -24.53 -15.14 -7.10
C VAL A 507 -23.22 -14.49 -6.67
N TRP A 508 -23.23 -13.77 -5.57
CA TRP A 508 -22.05 -13.08 -5.06
C TRP A 508 -21.09 -14.01 -4.28
N ASP A 509 -21.62 -15.03 -3.60
CA ASP A 509 -20.80 -16.06 -2.95
C ASP A 509 -20.03 -16.90 -3.98
N ASP A 510 -20.63 -17.17 -5.14
CA ASP A 510 -19.95 -17.85 -6.25
C ASP A 510 -18.72 -17.04 -6.71
N LEU A 511 -18.80 -15.71 -6.74
CA LEU A 511 -17.66 -14.84 -7.08
C LEU A 511 -16.48 -15.04 -6.12
N LEU A 512 -16.72 -15.22 -4.83
CA LEU A 512 -15.68 -15.50 -3.84
C LEU A 512 -14.92 -16.81 -4.13
N THR A 513 -15.49 -17.70 -4.90
CA THR A 513 -14.89 -19.00 -5.27
C THR A 513 -14.24 -19.01 -6.66
N MET A 514 -14.47 -17.96 -7.48
CA MET A 514 -13.91 -17.85 -8.82
C MET A 514 -12.42 -17.52 -8.79
N SER A 515 -11.71 -17.96 -9.79
CA SER A 515 -10.34 -17.51 -10.07
C SER A 515 -10.41 -16.45 -11.16
N LEU A 516 -10.20 -15.20 -10.77
CA LEU A 516 -10.31 -14.05 -11.67
C LEU A 516 -8.97 -13.77 -12.36
N LEU A 517 -9.00 -13.61 -13.67
CA LEU A 517 -7.85 -13.30 -14.51
C LEU A 517 -7.93 -11.84 -14.96
N PRO A 518 -6.90 -11.01 -14.75
CA PRO A 518 -6.87 -9.63 -15.23
C PRO A 518 -6.84 -9.61 -16.75
N MET A 519 -7.64 -8.73 -17.35
CA MET A 519 -7.84 -8.70 -18.80
C MET A 519 -7.23 -7.48 -19.48
N ASP A 520 -7.12 -6.36 -18.77
CA ASP A 520 -6.76 -5.03 -19.29
C ASP A 520 -5.41 -4.49 -18.79
N GLU A 521 -4.62 -5.35 -18.12
CA GLU A 521 -3.28 -4.97 -17.70
C GLU A 521 -2.30 -4.94 -18.88
N LYS A 522 -1.37 -3.98 -18.86
CA LYS A 522 -0.23 -3.93 -19.79
C LYS A 522 0.62 -5.21 -19.67
N TYR A 523 1.25 -5.63 -20.76
CA TYR A 523 2.04 -6.87 -20.81
C TYR A 523 3.21 -6.93 -19.80
N ASP A 524 3.72 -5.77 -19.39
CA ASP A 524 4.81 -5.56 -18.44
C ASP A 524 4.33 -5.16 -17.03
N SER A 525 3.01 -5.20 -16.79
CA SER A 525 2.44 -4.91 -15.48
C SER A 525 2.95 -5.90 -14.41
N GLN A 526 3.36 -5.35 -13.26
CA GLN A 526 3.75 -6.12 -12.08
C GLN A 526 2.57 -6.92 -11.48
N ILE A 527 1.34 -6.60 -11.85
CA ILE A 527 0.14 -7.35 -11.44
C ILE A 527 0.24 -8.81 -11.89
N TYR A 528 0.81 -9.08 -13.07
CA TYR A 528 1.04 -10.47 -13.51
C TYR A 528 1.98 -11.25 -12.58
N LEU A 529 2.96 -10.58 -11.96
CA LEU A 529 3.83 -11.23 -10.97
C LEU A 529 3.08 -11.43 -9.64
N ALA A 530 2.33 -10.44 -9.18
CA ALA A 530 1.57 -10.48 -7.94
C ALA A 530 0.48 -11.58 -7.92
N LEU A 531 -0.08 -11.95 -9.07
CA LEU A 531 -1.03 -13.06 -9.19
C LEU A 531 -0.48 -14.39 -8.64
N GLY A 532 0.82 -14.63 -8.79
CA GLY A 532 1.48 -15.84 -8.28
C GLY A 532 1.76 -15.81 -6.78
N GLU A 533 1.68 -14.65 -6.15
CA GLU A 533 2.04 -14.46 -4.73
C GLU A 533 0.80 -14.42 -3.82
N ALA A 534 -0.39 -14.18 -4.37
CA ALA A 534 -1.62 -14.13 -3.60
C ALA A 534 -2.19 -15.52 -3.32
N VAL A 535 -1.98 -16.04 -2.12
CA VAL A 535 -2.58 -17.29 -1.63
C VAL A 535 -3.66 -16.94 -0.61
N GLY A 536 -4.92 -17.32 -0.85
CA GLY A 536 -6.02 -17.03 0.08
C GLY A 536 -7.02 -18.19 0.20
N GLU A 537 -7.59 -18.37 1.41
CA GLU A 537 -8.80 -19.17 1.61
C GLU A 537 -10.04 -18.35 1.22
N VAL A 538 -11.14 -19.03 0.91
CA VAL A 538 -12.43 -18.36 0.68
C VAL A 538 -12.90 -17.75 1.99
N PRO A 539 -13.17 -16.43 2.06
CA PRO A 539 -13.77 -15.85 3.24
C PRO A 539 -15.18 -16.41 3.46
N ASP A 540 -15.65 -16.44 4.72
CA ASP A 540 -17.03 -16.72 5.02
C ASP A 540 -17.92 -15.60 4.45
N SER A 541 -19.09 -15.99 3.93
CA SER A 541 -20.07 -15.05 3.42
C SER A 541 -20.67 -14.18 4.55
N ILE A 542 -20.74 -12.87 4.32
CA ILE A 542 -21.50 -11.96 5.16
C ILE A 542 -22.88 -11.76 4.52
N PRO A 543 -23.99 -11.98 5.27
CA PRO A 543 -25.33 -11.79 4.71
C PRO A 543 -25.53 -10.40 4.12
N GLY A 544 -25.89 -10.32 2.84
CA GLY A 544 -26.08 -9.07 2.11
C GLY A 544 -24.83 -8.39 1.59
N TYR A 545 -23.65 -9.01 1.77
CA TYR A 545 -22.37 -8.42 1.37
C TYR A 545 -21.50 -9.39 0.60
N MET A 546 -20.68 -8.83 -0.29
CA MET A 546 -19.52 -9.46 -0.90
C MET A 546 -18.27 -8.76 -0.37
N GLY A 547 -17.59 -9.39 0.58
CA GLY A 547 -16.51 -8.71 1.31
C GLY A 547 -17.02 -7.48 2.06
N ALA A 548 -16.39 -6.33 1.80
CA ALA A 548 -16.79 -5.02 2.35
C ALA A 548 -17.80 -4.26 1.45
N ALA A 549 -18.27 -4.88 0.36
CA ALA A 549 -19.21 -4.27 -0.57
C ALA A 549 -20.64 -4.78 -0.34
N ARG A 550 -21.58 -3.84 -0.19
CA ARG A 550 -23.00 -4.10 -0.02
C ARG A 550 -23.62 -4.54 -1.34
N ILE A 551 -24.22 -5.71 -1.39
CA ILE A 551 -24.96 -6.22 -2.55
C ILE A 551 -26.19 -5.34 -2.78
N THR A 552 -26.31 -4.75 -3.96
CA THR A 552 -27.44 -3.92 -4.37
C THR A 552 -28.40 -4.70 -5.27
N ASP A 553 -27.86 -5.50 -6.18
CA ASP A 553 -28.61 -6.37 -7.10
C ASP A 553 -27.70 -7.49 -7.65
N GLU A 554 -28.19 -8.20 -8.67
CA GLU A 554 -27.43 -9.33 -9.30
C GLU A 554 -26.21 -8.90 -10.10
N THR A 555 -26.05 -7.58 -10.34
CA THR A 555 -24.98 -7.04 -11.19
C THR A 555 -24.05 -6.07 -10.45
N ALA A 556 -24.40 -5.60 -9.26
CA ALA A 556 -23.62 -4.61 -8.53
C ALA A 556 -23.54 -4.86 -7.02
N ALA A 557 -22.34 -4.72 -6.48
CA ALA A 557 -22.07 -4.62 -5.06
C ALA A 557 -21.17 -3.40 -4.80
N LEU A 558 -21.60 -2.50 -3.94
CA LEU A 558 -20.98 -1.20 -3.74
C LEU A 558 -20.24 -1.13 -2.41
N PHE A 559 -19.01 -0.61 -2.43
CA PHE A 559 -18.19 -0.44 -1.24
C PHE A 559 -18.93 0.28 -0.11
N ALA A 560 -18.87 -0.30 1.09
CA ALA A 560 -19.63 0.16 2.26
C ALA A 560 -18.79 0.31 3.54
N ALA A 561 -17.57 -0.18 3.58
CA ALA A 561 -16.71 -0.12 4.77
C ALA A 561 -16.01 1.24 4.89
N ARG A 562 -16.73 2.25 5.38
CA ARG A 562 -16.30 3.65 5.51
C ARG A 562 -15.48 3.82 6.79
N VAL A 563 -14.19 3.46 6.74
CA VAL A 563 -13.29 3.45 7.90
C VAL A 563 -12.14 4.44 7.71
N PRO A 564 -11.90 5.37 8.67
CA PRO A 564 -10.74 6.28 8.63
C PRO A 564 -9.38 5.55 8.60
N GLY A 565 -8.34 6.24 8.20
CA GLY A 565 -6.96 5.73 8.20
C GLY A 565 -6.64 4.82 7.02
N THR A 566 -6.25 3.58 7.27
CA THR A 566 -6.02 2.56 6.24
C THR A 566 -7.20 1.59 6.10
N GLY A 567 -8.11 1.57 7.04
CA GLY A 567 -9.22 0.62 7.06
C GLY A 567 -10.22 0.80 5.92
N GLY A 568 -10.36 2.01 5.36
CA GLY A 568 -11.17 2.30 4.18
C GLY A 568 -10.39 2.42 2.88
N ARG A 569 -9.07 2.17 2.90
CA ARG A 569 -8.17 2.36 1.76
C ARG A 569 -8.50 1.38 0.63
N ASP A 570 -8.40 1.87 -0.61
CA ASP A 570 -8.58 1.09 -1.84
C ASP A 570 -9.95 0.37 -1.87
N GLY A 571 -11.01 1.07 -1.41
CA GLY A 571 -12.38 0.60 -1.49
C GLY A 571 -12.81 0.37 -2.95
N MET A 572 -13.60 -0.67 -3.20
CA MET A 572 -13.94 -1.09 -4.57
C MET A 572 -15.41 -1.37 -4.73
N ASP A 573 -15.98 -0.83 -5.81
CA ASP A 573 -17.27 -1.27 -6.33
C ASP A 573 -17.05 -2.43 -7.29
N TYR A 574 -17.96 -3.41 -7.27
CA TYR A 574 -17.93 -4.59 -8.12
C TYR A 574 -19.14 -4.59 -9.05
N HIS A 575 -18.89 -4.85 -10.32
CA HIS A 575 -19.93 -5.00 -11.32
C HIS A 575 -19.77 -6.33 -12.06
N LEU A 576 -20.86 -7.10 -12.14
CA LEU A 576 -20.90 -8.39 -12.83
C LEU A 576 -21.56 -8.26 -14.20
N GLU A 577 -21.00 -8.92 -15.17
CA GLU A 577 -21.55 -9.05 -16.52
C GLU A 577 -21.41 -10.48 -17.03
N ASP A 578 -22.48 -11.08 -17.53
CA ASP A 578 -22.39 -12.32 -18.30
C ASP A 578 -22.10 -12.01 -19.77
N ARG A 579 -20.98 -12.50 -20.27
CA ARG A 579 -20.62 -12.44 -21.70
C ARG A 579 -20.56 -13.84 -22.27
N ASN A 580 -21.66 -14.30 -22.85
CA ASN A 580 -21.80 -15.63 -23.47
C ASN A 580 -21.58 -16.81 -22.49
N GLY A 581 -22.12 -16.74 -21.30
CA GLY A 581 -22.00 -17.75 -20.25
C GLY A 581 -20.66 -17.74 -19.51
N ILE A 582 -19.91 -16.65 -19.62
CA ILE A 582 -18.67 -16.43 -18.88
C ILE A 582 -18.84 -15.19 -18.03
N THR A 583 -18.57 -15.30 -16.72
CA THR A 583 -18.64 -14.19 -15.79
C THR A 583 -17.45 -13.25 -16.00
N TRP A 584 -17.77 -11.99 -16.22
CA TRP A 584 -16.84 -10.86 -16.18
C TRP A 584 -17.12 -10.03 -14.95
N VAL A 585 -16.05 -9.50 -14.37
CA VAL A 585 -16.10 -8.67 -13.17
C VAL A 585 -15.33 -7.39 -13.44
N SER A 586 -15.96 -6.25 -13.27
CA SER A 586 -15.25 -4.98 -13.19
C SER A 586 -15.05 -4.63 -11.72
N VAL A 587 -13.81 -4.31 -11.34
CA VAL A 587 -13.41 -3.89 -9.99
C VAL A 587 -12.76 -2.53 -10.14
N GLY A 588 -13.43 -1.48 -9.69
CA GLY A 588 -13.00 -0.13 -10.04
C GLY A 588 -12.99 0.04 -11.56
N GLN A 589 -11.79 0.17 -12.14
CA GLN A 589 -11.61 0.29 -13.59
C GLN A 589 -11.04 -0.95 -14.25
N SER A 590 -10.54 -1.90 -13.46
CA SER A 590 -9.92 -3.11 -13.97
C SER A 590 -10.97 -4.15 -14.33
N ALA A 591 -10.77 -4.81 -15.47
CA ALA A 591 -11.63 -5.88 -15.96
C ALA A 591 -11.01 -7.26 -15.68
N TYR A 592 -11.82 -8.14 -15.12
CA TYR A 592 -11.45 -9.52 -14.82
C TYR A 592 -12.41 -10.50 -15.47
N LYS A 593 -11.91 -11.71 -15.71
CA LYS A 593 -12.68 -12.80 -16.28
C LYS A 593 -12.47 -14.08 -15.49
N ASP A 594 -13.54 -14.87 -15.30
CA ASP A 594 -13.40 -16.19 -14.67
C ASP A 594 -12.46 -17.11 -15.49
N LEU A 595 -11.53 -17.76 -14.79
CA LEU A 595 -10.62 -18.77 -15.32
C LEU A 595 -11.36 -19.91 -16.06
N ALA A 596 -12.56 -20.28 -15.60
CA ALA A 596 -13.38 -21.30 -16.26
C ALA A 596 -13.66 -20.98 -17.74
N GLY A 597 -13.63 -19.68 -18.11
CA GLY A 597 -13.75 -19.22 -19.48
C GLY A 597 -12.44 -19.19 -20.29
N ALA A 598 -11.29 -19.60 -19.71
CA ALA A 598 -10.02 -19.64 -20.45
C ALA A 598 -9.93 -20.95 -21.27
N PRO A 599 -9.71 -20.88 -22.61
CA PRO A 599 -9.56 -22.05 -23.44
C PRO A 599 -8.24 -22.79 -23.15
N GLU A 600 -8.14 -24.05 -23.57
CA GLU A 600 -6.87 -24.78 -23.58
C GLU A 600 -5.95 -24.30 -24.72
N LEU A 601 -4.64 -24.37 -24.47
CA LEU A 601 -3.63 -24.12 -25.49
C LEU A 601 -3.79 -25.11 -26.66
N PHE A 602 -3.74 -24.58 -27.88
CA PHE A 602 -3.72 -25.41 -29.10
C PHE A 602 -2.40 -26.20 -29.20
N THR A 603 -2.48 -27.51 -29.36
CA THR A 603 -1.36 -28.44 -29.39
C THR A 603 -1.14 -29.15 -30.71
N GLY A 604 -1.71 -28.63 -31.80
CA GLY A 604 -1.52 -29.20 -33.14
C GLY A 604 -0.06 -29.20 -33.59
N SER A 605 0.22 -29.89 -34.71
CA SER A 605 1.57 -29.91 -35.31
C SER A 605 1.84 -28.64 -36.11
N GLY A 606 3.05 -28.06 -35.94
CA GLY A 606 3.50 -26.88 -36.67
C GLY A 606 3.42 -25.59 -35.85
N TRP A 607 3.27 -24.48 -36.55
CA TRP A 607 3.10 -23.15 -35.95
C TRP A 607 1.63 -22.87 -35.69
N ALA A 608 1.33 -22.43 -34.50
CA ALA A 608 0.06 -21.81 -34.13
C ALA A 608 0.29 -20.30 -33.86
N TYR A 609 -0.78 -19.56 -33.69
CA TYR A 609 -0.68 -18.16 -33.27
C TYR A 609 -1.85 -17.77 -32.37
N THR A 610 -1.59 -16.80 -31.54
CA THR A 610 -2.62 -16.02 -30.80
C THR A 610 -2.43 -14.55 -31.08
N THR A 611 -3.50 -13.77 -31.01
CA THR A 611 -3.47 -12.34 -31.32
C THR A 611 -4.29 -11.59 -30.26
N VAL A 612 -3.73 -10.53 -29.69
CA VAL A 612 -4.48 -9.54 -28.90
C VAL A 612 -5.47 -8.88 -29.86
N GLN A 613 -6.75 -8.95 -29.56
CA GLN A 613 -7.80 -8.42 -30.45
C GLN A 613 -7.92 -6.90 -30.30
N SER A 614 -8.82 -6.29 -31.03
CA SER A 614 -9.10 -4.86 -30.96
C SER A 614 -9.65 -4.38 -29.61
N ASP A 615 -10.07 -5.30 -28.76
CA ASP A 615 -10.49 -5.05 -27.39
C ASP A 615 -9.32 -4.76 -26.43
N GLY A 616 -8.08 -5.05 -26.85
CA GLY A 616 -6.87 -4.89 -26.04
C GLY A 616 -6.70 -5.93 -24.92
N TYR A 617 -7.67 -6.80 -24.73
CA TYR A 617 -7.65 -7.75 -23.61
C TYR A 617 -6.59 -8.84 -23.76
N ALA A 618 -5.93 -9.16 -22.65
CA ALA A 618 -4.99 -10.27 -22.53
C ALA A 618 -5.61 -11.61 -22.90
N ARG A 619 -4.82 -12.50 -23.50
CA ARG A 619 -5.24 -13.83 -23.97
C ARG A 619 -4.76 -14.91 -23.03
N TRP A 620 -5.64 -15.36 -22.15
CA TRP A 620 -5.40 -16.40 -21.18
C TRP A 620 -5.72 -17.78 -21.71
N TYR A 621 -4.85 -18.76 -21.41
CA TYR A 621 -4.99 -20.15 -21.77
C TYR A 621 -4.65 -21.08 -20.61
N GLN A 622 -5.41 -22.17 -20.47
CA GLN A 622 -5.02 -23.30 -19.64
C GLN A 622 -4.01 -24.16 -20.41
N VAL A 623 -2.96 -24.62 -19.74
CA VAL A 623 -1.95 -25.49 -20.39
C VAL A 623 -2.56 -26.78 -20.91
N GLY A 624 -3.48 -27.41 -20.14
CA GLY A 624 -4.25 -28.59 -20.57
C GLY A 624 -3.36 -29.69 -21.14
N ALA A 625 -3.73 -30.18 -22.33
CA ALA A 625 -3.00 -31.23 -23.03
C ALA A 625 -1.61 -30.83 -23.57
N ALA A 626 -1.20 -29.58 -23.42
CA ALA A 626 0.14 -29.09 -23.76
C ALA A 626 1.18 -29.35 -22.67
N ALA A 627 0.78 -29.85 -21.51
CA ALA A 627 1.69 -30.10 -20.37
C ALA A 627 2.87 -31.03 -20.78
N GLY A 628 4.05 -30.68 -20.31
CA GLY A 628 5.31 -31.37 -20.61
C GLY A 628 5.92 -31.07 -21.98
N LYS A 629 5.21 -30.37 -22.88
CA LYS A 629 5.79 -29.91 -24.14
C LYS A 629 6.60 -28.64 -23.98
N THR A 630 7.61 -28.48 -24.80
CA THR A 630 8.31 -27.21 -24.90
C THR A 630 7.56 -26.28 -25.86
N MET A 631 7.07 -25.16 -25.35
CA MET A 631 6.52 -24.06 -26.12
C MET A 631 7.62 -23.07 -26.46
N THR A 632 7.81 -22.75 -27.74
CA THR A 632 8.65 -21.63 -28.21
C THR A 632 7.74 -20.53 -28.70
N VAL A 633 8.02 -19.30 -28.29
CA VAL A 633 7.23 -18.10 -28.58
C VAL A 633 8.07 -17.09 -29.36
N GLN A 634 7.54 -16.62 -30.50
CA GLN A 634 8.01 -15.39 -31.12
C GLN A 634 7.17 -14.25 -30.57
N VAL A 635 7.77 -13.45 -29.71
CA VAL A 635 7.13 -12.32 -29.06
C VAL A 635 7.19 -11.11 -29.99
N PRO A 636 6.04 -10.48 -30.32
CA PRO A 636 6.05 -9.22 -31.08
C PRO A 636 6.57 -8.07 -30.24
N GLN A 637 6.82 -6.93 -30.86
CA GLN A 637 7.15 -5.69 -30.17
C GLN A 637 5.95 -5.24 -29.31
N ASP A 638 6.20 -4.53 -28.21
CA ASP A 638 5.23 -3.97 -27.27
C ASP A 638 4.21 -5.05 -26.78
N ALA A 639 4.76 -6.22 -26.44
CA ALA A 639 4.00 -7.38 -26.00
C ALA A 639 4.85 -8.33 -25.16
N GLY A 640 4.19 -9.16 -24.37
CA GLY A 640 4.86 -10.13 -23.51
C GLY A 640 3.99 -11.36 -23.23
N PHE A 641 4.62 -12.41 -22.72
CA PHE A 641 3.92 -13.57 -22.21
C PHE A 641 4.43 -14.00 -20.85
N TRP A 642 3.55 -14.62 -20.08
CA TRP A 642 3.82 -15.19 -18.76
C TRP A 642 3.29 -16.62 -18.71
N VAL A 643 4.03 -17.50 -18.06
CA VAL A 643 3.63 -18.89 -17.82
C VAL A 643 3.67 -19.13 -16.30
N TYR A 644 2.59 -19.69 -15.78
CA TYR A 644 2.43 -19.95 -14.34
C TYR A 644 2.38 -21.45 -14.09
N ASN A 645 3.00 -21.87 -12.99
CA ASN A 645 2.81 -23.20 -12.41
C ASN A 645 1.39 -23.35 -11.84
N ALA A 646 1.00 -24.57 -11.50
CA ALA A 646 -0.31 -24.85 -10.90
C ALA A 646 -0.54 -24.20 -9.53
N ASP A 647 0.53 -23.80 -8.83
CA ASP A 647 0.50 -23.06 -7.56
C ASP A 647 0.45 -21.54 -7.76
N GLY A 648 0.46 -21.05 -9.00
CA GLY A 648 0.43 -19.64 -9.36
C GLY A 648 1.80 -18.98 -9.51
N THR A 649 2.89 -19.65 -9.12
CA THR A 649 4.24 -19.07 -9.28
C THR A 649 4.64 -18.96 -10.74
N VAL A 650 5.44 -17.94 -11.11
CA VAL A 650 5.87 -17.72 -12.48
C VAL A 650 6.94 -18.74 -12.87
N ALA A 651 6.64 -19.57 -13.89
CA ALA A 651 7.57 -20.55 -14.45
C ALA A 651 8.48 -19.94 -15.51
N ALA A 652 7.96 -19.03 -16.34
CA ALA A 652 8.70 -18.31 -17.38
C ALA A 652 8.00 -16.99 -17.74
N SER A 653 8.77 -16.00 -18.15
CA SER A 653 8.24 -14.73 -18.64
C SER A 653 9.21 -14.08 -19.62
N SER A 654 8.68 -13.61 -20.75
CA SER A 654 9.45 -12.80 -21.67
C SER A 654 9.79 -11.42 -21.10
N VAL A 655 8.96 -10.93 -20.18
CA VAL A 655 9.13 -9.62 -19.53
C VAL A 655 10.20 -9.70 -18.44
N LEU A 656 10.10 -10.67 -17.53
CA LEU A 656 11.01 -10.74 -16.38
C LEU A 656 12.43 -11.17 -16.78
N TRP A 657 12.56 -12.13 -17.69
CA TRP A 657 13.83 -12.79 -17.94
C TRP A 657 14.17 -12.96 -19.43
N GLY A 658 13.35 -12.41 -20.32
CA GLY A 658 13.57 -12.53 -21.76
C GLY A 658 13.34 -13.94 -22.29
N ASP A 659 12.54 -14.78 -21.58
CA ASP A 659 12.29 -16.15 -21.98
C ASP A 659 11.57 -16.20 -23.35
N THR A 660 12.02 -17.08 -24.21
CA THR A 660 11.38 -17.34 -25.51
C THR A 660 10.96 -18.81 -25.66
N ALA A 661 11.32 -19.65 -24.72
CA ALA A 661 10.94 -21.06 -24.69
C ALA A 661 10.75 -21.52 -23.23
N VAL A 662 9.76 -22.42 -23.04
CA VAL A 662 9.41 -22.94 -21.72
C VAL A 662 8.86 -24.36 -21.85
N THR A 663 9.20 -25.26 -20.93
CA THR A 663 8.48 -26.51 -20.73
C THR A 663 7.21 -26.22 -19.94
N LEU A 664 6.07 -26.46 -20.56
CA LEU A 664 4.76 -26.11 -19.99
C LEU A 664 4.45 -26.97 -18.77
N PRO A 665 4.14 -26.35 -17.62
CA PRO A 665 3.83 -27.09 -16.39
C PRO A 665 2.43 -27.72 -16.44
N GLU A 666 2.28 -28.88 -15.80
CA GLU A 666 0.96 -29.50 -15.61
C GLU A 666 0.07 -28.60 -14.73
N GLY A 667 -1.17 -28.40 -15.18
CA GLY A 667 -2.13 -27.54 -14.47
C GLY A 667 -1.83 -26.05 -14.52
N GLY A 668 -0.83 -25.63 -15.29
CA GLY A 668 -0.42 -24.24 -15.42
C GLY A 668 -1.32 -23.39 -16.29
N LEU A 669 -1.02 -22.08 -16.32
CA LEU A 669 -1.66 -21.07 -17.18
C LEU A 669 -0.63 -20.37 -18.05
N VAL A 670 -1.11 -19.84 -19.17
CA VAL A 670 -0.33 -18.95 -20.04
C VAL A 670 -1.16 -17.71 -20.36
N VAL A 671 -0.55 -16.53 -20.25
CA VAL A 671 -1.14 -15.29 -20.76
C VAL A 671 -0.23 -14.64 -21.80
N PHE A 672 -0.85 -14.07 -22.80
CA PHE A 672 -0.25 -13.23 -23.83
C PHE A 672 -0.92 -11.86 -23.77
N ALA A 673 -0.16 -10.81 -23.53
CA ALA A 673 -0.63 -9.44 -23.43
C ALA A 673 0.23 -8.52 -24.32
N GLY A 674 -0.33 -7.42 -24.76
CA GLY A 674 0.33 -6.44 -25.63
C GLY A 674 -0.68 -5.56 -26.34
N ASP A 675 -0.20 -4.72 -27.23
CA ASP A 675 -1.05 -3.82 -27.99
C ASP A 675 -2.07 -4.54 -28.87
N PRO A 676 -3.24 -3.94 -29.15
CA PRO A 676 -4.22 -4.46 -30.09
C PRO A 676 -3.57 -4.80 -31.43
N GLY A 677 -3.70 -6.06 -31.85
CA GLY A 677 -3.07 -6.58 -33.05
C GLY A 677 -1.74 -7.32 -32.82
N ALA A 678 -1.17 -7.28 -31.63
CA ALA A 678 0.04 -8.03 -31.29
C ALA A 678 -0.18 -9.53 -31.54
N ARG A 679 0.66 -10.13 -32.39
CA ARG A 679 0.50 -11.51 -32.84
C ARG A 679 1.69 -12.36 -32.43
N PHE A 680 1.43 -13.30 -31.52
CA PHE A 680 2.40 -14.27 -31.04
C PHE A 680 2.38 -15.52 -31.92
N HIS A 681 3.54 -15.97 -32.36
CA HIS A 681 3.71 -17.25 -33.07
C HIS A 681 4.24 -18.31 -32.12
N LEU A 682 3.54 -19.44 -32.04
CA LEU A 682 3.79 -20.49 -31.06
C LEU A 682 4.21 -21.78 -31.81
N ARG A 683 5.23 -22.46 -31.27
CA ARG A 683 5.65 -23.78 -31.73
C ARG A 683 5.79 -24.73 -30.56
N PHE A 684 5.18 -25.91 -30.67
CA PHE A 684 5.24 -26.92 -29.62
C PHE A 684 6.14 -28.08 -30.10
N ALA A 685 7.09 -28.48 -29.25
CA ALA A 685 7.91 -29.66 -29.37
C ALA A 685 7.65 -30.62 -28.21
N ALA A 686 7.84 -31.92 -28.50
CA ALA A 686 7.66 -32.97 -27.49
C ALA A 686 8.71 -32.87 -26.41
#